data_d7d6a206ffe67199f6f8e3224afad714
#
_entry.id   d7d6a206ffe67199f6f8e3224afad714
#
_cell.length_a   1.000
_cell.length_b   1.000
_cell.length_c   1.000
_cell.angle_alpha   90.00
_cell.angle_beta   90.00
_cell.angle_gamma   90.00
#
_symmetry.space_group_name_H-M   'P 1'
#
loop_
_entity.id
_entity.type
_entity.pdbx_description
1 polymer ?
#
loop_
_entity_poly.entity_id
_entity_poly.type
_entity_poly.pdbx_seq_one_letter_code
_entity_poly.pdbx_strand_id
1 'polypeptide(L)'
;MLKIELPQIPSQAWQCEIGKTWDNPYTVRYSSNLDDGPNHGMPLGGMGAGCIGRSPSGDFNLWHIDGGNHTFQSLPACQFAVFEQPEGGEAQVYALNTNAPEDGSLSRWSWYPQGKGSYHALYPRSWFQYEGIFQSQLICEQFSPVWAGSYQESSYPVAVFEWSIHNPTDKPITMSILLSWQNSVGWFTNAIKSLDVKVRDDGSPVYEYQPRWGDSTGNLNQLIQDSFRVGCLFDRIRMGDEPKEGEGQWAFATTTNPTLEVFYHTRWNPKGDGSEIWDRFAYNGSLPDYQDETPAEPTEQIAGAIAIRFTIRPGKTKKIPFILSWDFPVTEFAQGINYFRRYTDFFGRNGRNVWAMIRTGLKHHDMWQNKIKLWQEPILNSSRYPEWLKMALFNELYLLTQGGTLWTAATETDPVGQFGILECIDYRWYESLDVRLYGSFALLQLFPRLEKAVMEAFSRAIPTADDTPRVIGYNGASAIRKAKGATPHDLGAPNEHPWVKSNYTSYQDCNLWKDLGSDFVLLVYRNYLLTGKNDQDFLWECWDSVVETLHYLKGFDLDNDGIPENGGAPDQTFDDWRLQGISAYCGGLWITALESALRIGNILLANPPVNPNLERENAQEEITASLVLFEDWLQRGRALYHDTLWNGQYYRLDTGSGSDVVMADQLSGQYYAQLLGLPDVVESQYVKTTLQTIYQSCYLNFHGGKFGIANGVKPDGSAEKENDTHPLEVWTGINFGIVAFMILNGMKEEGLQVAETVVNQIYDNGLQFRTPEAITAVNTFRASHYLRALGIWAIYHALNK
;
A
#
# COMPACT_ATOMS: atom_id res chain seq x y z
N MET A 1 -41.92 3.52 -7.03
CA MET A 1 -40.69 4.21 -6.61
C MET A 1 -40.03 3.31 -5.60
N LEU A 2 -38.78 2.87 -5.88
CA LEU A 2 -37.96 2.18 -4.90
C LEU A 2 -37.75 3.10 -3.69
N LYS A 3 -37.93 2.55 -2.49
CA LYS A 3 -37.68 3.30 -1.24
C LYS A 3 -36.17 3.47 -1.11
N ILE A 4 -35.66 4.70 -1.17
CA ILE A 4 -34.27 5.00 -0.90
C ILE A 4 -34.05 4.82 0.60
N GLU A 5 -33.15 3.92 0.98
CA GLU A 5 -32.79 3.66 2.35
C GLU A 5 -31.38 4.22 2.64
N LEU A 6 -31.08 4.50 3.91
CA LEU A 6 -29.72 4.85 4.31
C LEU A 6 -28.76 3.66 4.05
N PRO A 7 -27.51 3.91 3.74
CA PRO A 7 -26.53 2.84 3.54
C PRO A 7 -26.37 2.03 4.83
N GLN A 8 -26.30 0.71 4.69
CA GLN A 8 -25.91 -0.16 5.79
C GLN A 8 -24.38 -0.17 5.87
N ILE A 9 -23.85 0.20 7.02
CA ILE A 9 -22.43 0.09 7.34
C ILE A 9 -22.18 -1.35 7.78
N PRO A 10 -21.23 -2.09 7.17
CA PRO A 10 -20.89 -3.44 7.62
C PRO A 10 -20.44 -3.43 9.08
N SER A 11 -20.92 -4.39 9.87
CA SER A 11 -20.56 -4.51 11.29
C SER A 11 -19.07 -4.82 11.51
N GLN A 12 -18.39 -5.30 10.48
CA GLN A 12 -16.96 -5.58 10.47
C GLN A 12 -16.09 -4.34 10.24
N ALA A 13 -16.68 -3.22 9.79
CA ALA A 13 -15.89 -2.00 9.56
C ALA A 13 -15.23 -1.54 10.87
N TRP A 14 -13.93 -1.23 10.79
CA TRP A 14 -13.27 -0.52 11.89
C TRP A 14 -13.98 0.80 12.17
N GLN A 15 -14.07 1.19 13.42
CA GLN A 15 -14.78 2.41 13.79
C GLN A 15 -14.06 3.22 14.86
N CYS A 16 -14.22 4.53 14.79
CA CYS A 16 -13.86 5.45 15.87
C CYS A 16 -14.82 6.66 15.89
N GLU A 17 -14.76 7.46 16.94
CA GLU A 17 -15.49 8.74 17.00
C GLU A 17 -14.94 9.73 15.97
N ILE A 18 -15.80 10.59 15.40
CA ILE A 18 -15.38 11.71 14.57
C ILE A 18 -14.54 12.66 15.42
N GLY A 19 -13.31 12.96 14.95
CA GLY A 19 -12.35 13.79 15.67
C GLY A 19 -11.70 13.08 16.86
N LYS A 20 -11.62 11.73 16.83
CA LYS A 20 -10.95 10.98 17.88
C LYS A 20 -9.57 11.54 18.18
N THR A 21 -9.29 11.79 19.45
CA THR A 21 -7.95 12.02 19.98
C THR A 21 -7.39 10.71 20.55
N TRP A 22 -6.08 10.53 20.38
CA TRP A 22 -5.37 9.36 20.89
C TRP A 22 -4.61 9.76 22.17
N ASP A 23 -4.89 9.09 23.28
CA ASP A 23 -4.24 9.43 24.55
C ASP A 23 -2.75 9.09 24.56
N ASN A 24 -2.38 7.92 24.03
CA ASN A 24 -0.98 7.45 23.97
C ASN A 24 -0.76 6.66 22.66
N PRO A 25 -0.79 7.29 21.50
CA PRO A 25 -0.52 6.60 20.24
C PRO A 25 0.94 6.15 20.21
N TYR A 26 1.20 5.09 19.46
CA TYR A 26 2.59 4.71 19.22
C TYR A 26 3.32 5.80 18.43
N THR A 27 4.57 6.03 18.78
CA THR A 27 5.47 6.97 18.12
C THR A 27 6.66 6.26 17.48
N VAL A 28 7.33 6.91 16.55
CA VAL A 28 8.51 6.31 15.90
C VAL A 28 9.61 6.01 16.90
N ARG A 29 10.27 4.88 16.71
CA ARG A 29 11.41 4.46 17.53
C ARG A 29 12.63 5.34 17.32
N TYR A 30 12.91 5.71 16.08
CA TYR A 30 14.06 6.53 15.71
C TYR A 30 13.59 7.88 15.17
N SER A 31 14.21 8.97 15.64
CA SER A 31 13.89 10.33 15.18
C SER A 31 14.20 10.59 13.70
N SER A 32 14.92 9.69 13.05
CA SER A 32 15.17 9.71 11.60
C SER A 32 14.00 9.16 10.77
N ASN A 33 13.09 8.40 11.40
CA ASN A 33 11.90 7.90 10.74
C ASN A 33 10.79 8.97 10.72
N LEU A 34 9.96 8.91 9.71
CA LEU A 34 8.84 9.81 9.56
C LEU A 34 7.69 9.39 10.48
N ASP A 35 7.29 10.31 11.38
CA ASP A 35 6.07 10.17 12.17
C ASP A 35 5.00 11.11 11.62
N ASP A 36 4.06 10.55 10.90
CA ASP A 36 2.94 11.23 10.26
C ASP A 36 1.71 11.37 11.20
N GLY A 37 1.83 10.90 12.43
CA GLY A 37 0.80 10.94 13.48
C GLY A 37 -0.30 9.90 13.31
N PRO A 38 -1.21 9.79 14.29
CA PRO A 38 -2.21 8.71 14.36
C PRO A 38 -3.51 9.02 13.59
N ASN A 39 -3.64 10.17 12.93
CA ASN A 39 -4.91 10.64 12.36
C ASN A 39 -5.06 10.26 10.88
N HIS A 40 -4.91 8.97 10.58
CA HIS A 40 -5.10 8.45 9.23
C HIS A 40 -6.51 7.88 9.05
N GLY A 41 -7.14 8.30 7.95
CA GLY A 41 -8.34 7.66 7.42
C GLY A 41 -8.01 6.79 6.20
N MET A 42 -8.99 6.05 5.72
CA MET A 42 -8.86 5.21 4.53
C MET A 42 -8.52 6.07 3.30
N PRO A 43 -7.49 5.71 2.52
CA PRO A 43 -7.11 6.46 1.33
C PRO A 43 -8.17 6.35 0.21
N LEU A 44 -8.25 7.40 -0.60
CA LEU A 44 -9.10 7.49 -1.78
C LEU A 44 -8.23 7.72 -3.00
N GLY A 45 -8.45 6.94 -4.06
CA GLY A 45 -7.71 6.98 -5.32
C GLY A 45 -7.53 5.59 -5.91
N GLY A 46 -6.95 5.53 -7.10
CA GLY A 46 -6.66 4.27 -7.78
C GLY A 46 -5.23 3.80 -7.54
N MET A 47 -5.01 2.52 -7.78
CA MET A 47 -3.68 1.91 -7.74
C MET A 47 -2.77 2.58 -8.79
N GLY A 48 -1.67 3.16 -8.35
CA GLY A 48 -0.73 3.88 -9.21
C GLY A 48 -1.21 5.22 -9.79
N ALA A 49 -2.40 5.68 -9.42
CA ALA A 49 -2.97 6.94 -9.90
C ALA A 49 -2.74 8.12 -8.94
N GLY A 50 -2.10 7.87 -7.82
CA GLY A 50 -2.03 8.74 -6.67
C GLY A 50 -3.26 8.62 -5.79
N CYS A 51 -3.17 9.15 -4.57
CA CYS A 51 -4.27 9.12 -3.61
C CYS A 51 -4.34 10.38 -2.75
N ILE A 52 -5.50 10.56 -2.13
CA ILE A 52 -5.75 11.52 -1.05
C ILE A 52 -6.25 10.78 0.18
N GLY A 53 -5.97 11.31 1.37
CA GLY A 53 -6.50 10.79 2.63
C GLY A 53 -7.44 11.79 3.28
N ARG A 54 -8.58 11.31 3.79
CA ARG A 54 -9.48 12.07 4.64
C ARG A 54 -9.51 11.45 6.02
N SER A 55 -9.01 12.18 7.02
CA SER A 55 -8.88 11.69 8.39
C SER A 55 -10.24 11.47 9.07
N PRO A 56 -10.31 10.71 10.16
CA PRO A 56 -11.50 10.62 10.99
C PRO A 56 -11.99 11.97 11.56
N SER A 57 -11.13 12.99 11.58
CA SER A 57 -11.53 14.37 11.93
C SER A 57 -12.30 15.07 10.82
N GLY A 58 -12.22 14.57 9.60
CA GLY A 58 -12.90 15.13 8.42
C GLY A 58 -12.04 15.96 7.50
N ASP A 59 -10.78 16.26 7.86
CA ASP A 59 -9.84 17.00 7.04
C ASP A 59 -9.16 16.13 5.97
N PHE A 60 -8.83 16.74 4.83
CA PHE A 60 -7.97 16.13 3.83
C PHE A 60 -6.52 16.44 4.18
N ASN A 61 -5.79 15.45 4.69
CA ASN A 61 -4.48 15.62 5.32
C ASN A 61 -3.37 14.74 4.76
N LEU A 62 -3.67 13.91 3.77
CA LEU A 62 -2.70 13.08 3.07
C LEU A 62 -2.80 13.31 1.57
N TRP A 63 -1.63 13.48 0.91
CA TRP A 63 -1.49 13.69 -0.51
C TRP A 63 -0.34 12.83 -1.03
N HIS A 64 -0.65 11.94 -1.95
CA HIS A 64 0.34 11.18 -2.73
C HIS A 64 -0.06 11.27 -4.20
N ILE A 65 0.37 12.33 -4.88
CA ILE A 65 -0.04 12.66 -6.25
C ILE A 65 1.10 12.45 -7.24
N ASP A 66 2.34 12.57 -6.78
CA ASP A 66 3.55 12.27 -7.57
C ASP A 66 4.00 10.81 -7.40
N GLY A 67 5.17 10.48 -7.96
CA GLY A 67 5.73 9.14 -7.89
C GLY A 67 6.59 8.90 -6.64
N GLY A 68 6.00 8.52 -5.53
CA GLY A 68 6.73 7.97 -4.39
C GLY A 68 6.92 8.88 -3.19
N ASN A 69 6.29 10.06 -3.16
CA ASN A 69 6.34 10.94 -2.00
C ASN A 69 4.95 11.17 -1.42
N HIS A 70 4.89 11.15 -0.10
CA HIS A 70 3.69 11.45 0.66
C HIS A 70 3.86 12.82 1.34
N THR A 71 2.82 13.65 1.24
CA THR A 71 2.73 14.92 1.97
C THR A 71 1.62 14.79 3.00
N PHE A 72 1.98 14.90 4.28
CA PHE A 72 1.06 14.83 5.42
C PHE A 72 0.79 16.26 5.91
N GLN A 73 -0.16 16.92 5.28
CA GLN A 73 -0.54 18.28 5.62
C GLN A 73 -2.01 18.53 5.29
N SER A 74 -2.73 19.13 6.23
CA SER A 74 -4.12 19.53 6.00
C SER A 74 -4.20 20.74 5.04
N LEU A 75 -5.22 20.71 4.17
CA LEU A 75 -5.67 21.84 3.36
C LEU A 75 -7.09 22.22 3.80
N PRO A 76 -7.27 23.11 4.78
CA PRO A 76 -8.57 23.37 5.40
C PRO A 76 -9.67 23.84 4.45
N ALA A 77 -9.30 24.47 3.34
CA ALA A 77 -10.23 24.88 2.29
C ALA A 77 -10.75 23.71 1.43
N CYS A 78 -10.05 22.55 1.43
CA CYS A 78 -10.55 21.30 0.85
C CYS A 78 -11.51 20.66 1.84
N GLN A 79 -12.82 20.99 1.76
CA GLN A 79 -13.74 20.66 2.83
C GLN A 79 -15.18 20.51 2.38
N PHE A 80 -15.92 19.59 2.99
CA PHE A 80 -17.37 19.56 2.96
C PHE A 80 -17.95 20.44 4.08
N ALA A 81 -19.07 21.12 3.77
CA ALA A 81 -19.89 21.77 4.78
C ALA A 81 -21.37 21.46 4.57
N VAL A 82 -22.12 21.49 5.65
CA VAL A 82 -23.56 21.23 5.64
C VAL A 82 -24.29 22.37 6.30
N PHE A 83 -25.35 22.84 5.63
CA PHE A 83 -26.39 23.70 6.16
C PHE A 83 -27.67 22.88 6.29
N GLU A 84 -28.29 22.92 7.45
CA GLU A 84 -29.60 22.30 7.71
C GLU A 84 -30.53 23.34 8.36
N GLN A 85 -31.73 23.50 7.82
CA GLN A 85 -32.79 24.32 8.43
C GLN A 85 -34.14 23.61 8.38
N PRO A 86 -34.68 23.12 9.53
CA PRO A 86 -36.04 22.65 9.62
C PRO A 86 -37.03 23.81 9.37
N GLU A 87 -38.20 23.47 8.81
CA GLU A 87 -39.25 24.48 8.62
C GLU A 87 -39.68 25.16 9.93
N GLY A 88 -39.46 26.49 10.02
CA GLY A 88 -39.73 27.28 11.20
C GLY A 88 -38.73 27.07 12.35
N GLY A 89 -37.62 26.40 12.11
CA GLY A 89 -36.51 26.19 13.06
C GLY A 89 -35.28 27.03 12.76
N GLU A 90 -34.30 26.99 13.67
CA GLU A 90 -33.01 27.63 13.49
C GLU A 90 -32.10 26.78 12.57
N ALA A 91 -31.21 27.45 11.85
CA ALA A 91 -30.22 26.79 10.99
C ALA A 91 -29.06 26.22 11.81
N GLN A 92 -28.59 25.03 11.42
CA GLN A 92 -27.34 24.42 11.87
C GLN A 92 -26.36 24.38 10.70
N VAL A 93 -25.16 24.95 10.85
CA VAL A 93 -24.18 25.09 9.77
C VAL A 93 -22.78 24.75 10.26
N TYR A 94 -22.16 23.78 9.64
CA TYR A 94 -20.82 23.33 10.02
C TYR A 94 -19.99 22.93 8.80
N ALA A 95 -18.72 23.33 8.80
CA ALA A 95 -17.66 22.65 8.03
C ALA A 95 -17.37 21.32 8.73
N LEU A 96 -17.31 20.24 7.97
CA LEU A 96 -17.30 18.89 8.50
C LEU A 96 -15.87 18.39 8.84
N ASN A 97 -15.15 19.20 9.58
CA ASN A 97 -13.86 18.92 10.19
C ASN A 97 -13.89 19.41 11.64
N THR A 98 -13.30 18.63 12.53
CA THR A 98 -13.28 18.96 13.96
C THR A 98 -12.17 19.94 14.35
N ASN A 99 -11.21 20.19 13.44
CA ASN A 99 -10.04 21.02 13.70
C ASN A 99 -10.11 22.33 12.90
N ALA A 100 -10.17 23.45 13.59
CA ALA A 100 -10.00 24.77 12.98
C ALA A 100 -8.53 24.96 12.55
N PRO A 101 -8.26 25.72 11.45
CA PRO A 101 -6.90 26.06 11.06
C PRO A 101 -6.15 26.83 12.16
N GLU A 102 -4.92 26.40 12.48
CA GLU A 102 -4.09 27.04 13.50
C GLU A 102 -3.55 28.40 13.09
N ASP A 103 -3.44 28.64 11.77
CA ASP A 103 -2.95 29.92 11.20
C ASP A 103 -3.99 31.06 11.25
N GLY A 104 -5.20 30.79 11.78
CA GLY A 104 -6.29 31.74 11.90
C GLY A 104 -7.06 31.99 10.58
N SER A 105 -6.72 31.30 9.50
CA SER A 105 -7.50 31.31 8.27
C SER A 105 -8.90 30.71 8.52
N LEU A 106 -9.87 31.04 7.66
CA LEU A 106 -11.25 30.54 7.74
C LEU A 106 -11.92 30.79 9.10
N SER A 107 -11.55 31.86 9.81
CA SER A 107 -12.03 32.17 11.16
C SER A 107 -13.54 32.47 11.24
N ARG A 108 -14.20 32.72 10.09
CA ARG A 108 -15.68 32.85 10.00
C ARG A 108 -16.40 31.52 10.00
N TRP A 109 -15.69 30.40 9.72
CA TRP A 109 -16.32 29.09 9.61
C TRP A 109 -16.63 28.49 10.97
N SER A 110 -17.76 27.79 11.06
CA SER A 110 -18.10 26.95 12.22
C SER A 110 -17.63 25.52 11.95
N TRP A 111 -16.80 25.01 12.83
CA TRP A 111 -16.22 23.68 12.70
C TRP A 111 -17.03 22.63 13.43
N TYR A 112 -17.12 21.43 12.87
CA TYR A 112 -17.94 20.35 13.42
C TYR A 112 -17.43 19.93 14.81
N PRO A 113 -18.28 19.76 15.83
CA PRO A 113 -17.82 19.41 17.16
C PRO A 113 -17.35 17.95 17.24
N GLN A 114 -16.24 17.74 17.97
CA GLN A 114 -15.64 16.44 18.22
C GLN A 114 -16.63 15.50 18.94
N GLY A 115 -16.54 14.19 18.65
CA GLY A 115 -17.35 13.16 19.30
C GLY A 115 -18.83 13.17 18.88
N LYS A 116 -19.19 13.88 17.82
CA LYS A 116 -20.57 13.95 17.31
C LYS A 116 -20.76 13.05 16.10
N GLY A 117 -20.77 11.74 16.34
CA GLY A 117 -20.89 10.71 15.32
C GLY A 117 -19.68 9.80 15.24
N SER A 118 -19.67 8.97 14.24
CA SER A 118 -18.66 7.92 14.05
C SER A 118 -18.10 7.89 12.62
N TYR A 119 -16.83 7.56 12.54
CA TYR A 119 -16.11 7.20 11.32
C TYR A 119 -15.96 5.69 11.25
N HIS A 120 -16.23 5.12 10.09
CA HIS A 120 -16.08 3.68 9.84
C HIS A 120 -15.25 3.45 8.58
N ALA A 121 -14.48 2.36 8.54
CA ALA A 121 -13.67 2.01 7.39
C ALA A 121 -13.60 0.49 7.17
N LEU A 122 -13.83 0.12 5.92
CA LEU A 122 -13.64 -1.23 5.38
C LEU A 122 -13.20 -1.09 3.91
N TYR A 123 -11.89 -1.01 3.69
CA TYR A 123 -11.32 -0.69 2.39
C TYR A 123 -11.98 -1.46 1.23
N PRO A 124 -12.32 -0.81 0.11
CA PRO A 124 -12.03 0.59 -0.26
C PRO A 124 -13.16 1.57 0.09
N ARG A 125 -14.00 1.27 1.06
CA ARG A 125 -15.12 2.11 1.49
C ARG A 125 -14.93 2.62 2.91
N SER A 126 -15.36 3.84 3.18
CA SER A 126 -15.48 4.38 4.54
C SER A 126 -16.72 5.27 4.67
N TRP A 127 -17.13 5.51 5.90
CA TRP A 127 -18.38 6.23 6.19
C TRP A 127 -18.16 7.22 7.32
N PHE A 128 -18.72 8.41 7.14
CA PHE A 128 -18.94 9.35 8.21
C PHE A 128 -20.44 9.35 8.54
N GLN A 129 -20.80 9.01 9.76
CA GLN A 129 -22.15 9.07 10.28
C GLN A 129 -22.19 10.22 11.31
N TYR A 130 -22.85 11.32 10.92
CA TYR A 130 -22.93 12.53 11.74
C TYR A 130 -24.14 12.46 12.66
N GLU A 131 -23.96 12.67 13.97
CA GLU A 131 -24.98 12.46 14.98
C GLU A 131 -25.04 13.61 15.99
N GLY A 132 -26.24 13.84 16.56
CA GLY A 132 -26.46 14.74 17.70
C GLY A 132 -26.31 16.24 17.39
N ILE A 133 -26.19 16.64 16.12
CA ILE A 133 -26.14 18.04 15.70
C ILE A 133 -27.31 18.33 14.77
N PHE A 134 -27.42 17.59 13.68
CA PHE A 134 -28.49 17.74 12.69
C PHE A 134 -29.75 16.97 13.12
N GLN A 135 -30.92 17.46 12.72
CA GLN A 135 -32.17 16.74 12.91
C GLN A 135 -32.33 15.61 11.88
N SER A 136 -31.75 15.79 10.72
CA SER A 136 -31.65 14.72 9.71
C SER A 136 -30.62 13.66 10.11
N GLN A 137 -30.86 12.42 9.66
CA GLN A 137 -29.84 11.38 9.69
C GLN A 137 -28.94 11.57 8.47
N LEU A 138 -27.67 11.82 8.69
CA LEU A 138 -26.71 12.21 7.66
C LEU A 138 -25.52 11.23 7.64
N ILE A 139 -25.34 10.57 6.49
CA ILE A 139 -24.23 9.65 6.27
C ILE A 139 -23.54 10.02 4.94
N CYS A 140 -22.20 10.12 4.97
CA CYS A 140 -21.37 10.21 3.79
C CYS A 140 -20.60 8.89 3.62
N GLU A 141 -20.94 8.10 2.61
CA GLU A 141 -20.13 6.98 2.16
C GLU A 141 -19.09 7.50 1.16
N GLN A 142 -17.82 7.18 1.38
CA GLN A 142 -16.76 7.54 0.46
C GLN A 142 -15.97 6.29 0.02
N PHE A 143 -15.58 6.24 -1.27
CA PHE A 143 -14.86 5.09 -1.82
C PHE A 143 -14.16 5.44 -3.15
N SER A 144 -13.27 4.56 -3.55
CA SER A 144 -12.69 4.53 -4.91
C SER A 144 -12.99 3.18 -5.58
N PRO A 145 -13.01 3.11 -6.93
CA PRO A 145 -13.50 1.92 -7.64
C PRO A 145 -12.45 0.80 -7.68
N VAL A 146 -12.02 0.32 -6.50
CA VAL A 146 -11.04 -0.76 -6.34
C VAL A 146 -11.74 -2.05 -5.90
N TRP A 147 -11.56 -3.13 -6.65
CA TRP A 147 -11.99 -4.50 -6.28
C TRP A 147 -11.17 -5.54 -7.04
N ALA A 148 -11.13 -6.76 -6.54
CA ALA A 148 -10.33 -7.85 -7.10
C ALA A 148 -10.58 -8.06 -8.61
N GLY A 149 -9.50 -8.15 -9.39
CA GLY A 149 -9.53 -8.40 -10.82
C GLY A 149 -9.94 -7.22 -11.70
N SER A 150 -10.21 -6.04 -11.13
CA SER A 150 -10.52 -4.83 -11.90
C SER A 150 -9.25 -4.09 -12.31
N TYR A 151 -8.65 -4.47 -13.44
CA TYR A 151 -7.41 -3.86 -13.95
C TYR A 151 -7.62 -2.50 -14.62
N GLN A 152 -8.85 -2.11 -14.87
CA GLN A 152 -9.20 -0.82 -15.45
C GLN A 152 -9.63 0.17 -14.36
N GLU A 153 -10.76 -0.09 -13.71
CA GLU A 153 -11.35 0.86 -12.76
C GLU A 153 -10.45 1.06 -11.52
N SER A 154 -9.75 0.00 -11.08
CA SER A 154 -8.83 0.12 -9.95
C SER A 154 -7.63 1.04 -10.21
N SER A 155 -7.40 1.46 -11.47
CA SER A 155 -6.39 2.47 -11.81
C SER A 155 -6.93 3.91 -11.84
N TYR A 156 -8.23 4.14 -11.65
CA TYR A 156 -8.84 5.46 -11.85
C TYR A 156 -8.55 6.42 -10.69
N PRO A 157 -8.08 7.64 -10.97
CA PRO A 157 -7.88 8.70 -9.97
C PRO A 157 -9.22 9.35 -9.60
N VAL A 158 -10.08 8.58 -8.93
CA VAL A 158 -11.45 8.97 -8.63
C VAL A 158 -11.79 8.68 -7.18
N ALA A 159 -12.33 9.67 -6.48
CA ALA A 159 -12.96 9.55 -5.17
C ALA A 159 -14.46 9.86 -5.30
N VAL A 160 -15.29 8.96 -4.80
CA VAL A 160 -16.75 9.10 -4.74
C VAL A 160 -17.15 9.45 -3.32
N PHE A 161 -18.02 10.45 -3.15
CA PHE A 161 -18.64 10.83 -1.88
C PHE A 161 -20.15 10.78 -2.06
N GLU A 162 -20.80 9.75 -1.58
CA GLU A 162 -22.25 9.59 -1.65
C GLU A 162 -22.91 10.02 -0.35
N TRP A 163 -23.55 11.17 -0.37
CA TRP A 163 -24.34 11.69 0.75
C TRP A 163 -25.72 11.08 0.75
N SER A 164 -26.09 10.47 1.88
CA SER A 164 -27.42 9.92 2.15
C SER A 164 -28.03 10.67 3.31
N ILE A 165 -29.17 11.34 3.06
CA ILE A 165 -29.82 12.19 4.04
C ILE A 165 -31.26 11.72 4.21
N HIS A 166 -31.65 11.35 5.44
CA HIS A 166 -33.00 10.98 5.79
C HIS A 166 -33.62 12.00 6.76
N ASN A 167 -34.81 12.47 6.45
CA ASN A 167 -35.58 13.32 7.35
C ASN A 167 -36.52 12.47 8.21
N PRO A 168 -36.19 12.19 9.49
CA PRO A 168 -37.03 11.42 10.39
C PRO A 168 -38.15 12.25 11.08
N THR A 169 -38.14 13.59 10.85
CA THR A 169 -39.06 14.52 11.52
C THR A 169 -40.42 14.60 10.83
N ASP A 170 -41.35 15.31 11.43
CA ASP A 170 -42.68 15.58 10.87
C ASP A 170 -42.76 16.87 10.03
N LYS A 171 -41.62 17.61 9.91
CA LYS A 171 -41.51 18.86 9.14
C LYS A 171 -40.52 18.72 7.98
N PRO A 172 -40.72 19.48 6.88
CA PRO A 172 -39.73 19.58 5.85
C PRO A 172 -38.39 20.15 6.38
N ILE A 173 -37.27 19.65 5.86
CA ILE A 173 -35.94 20.16 6.19
C ILE A 173 -35.28 20.67 4.90
N THR A 174 -34.82 21.91 4.90
CA THR A 174 -33.94 22.44 3.87
C THR A 174 -32.51 22.11 4.20
N MET A 175 -31.83 21.44 3.26
CA MET A 175 -30.44 21.04 3.36
C MET A 175 -29.63 21.70 2.26
N SER A 176 -28.37 22.00 2.57
CA SER A 176 -27.39 22.30 1.53
C SER A 176 -26.08 21.60 1.85
N ILE A 177 -25.49 20.95 0.84
CA ILE A 177 -24.15 20.35 0.91
C ILE A 177 -23.22 21.17 0.05
N LEU A 178 -22.15 21.68 0.66
CA LEU A 178 -21.09 22.40 0.00
C LEU A 178 -19.85 21.51 -0.09
N LEU A 179 -19.18 21.50 -1.24
CA LEU A 179 -17.80 21.08 -1.37
C LEU A 179 -16.97 22.26 -1.85
N SER A 180 -15.92 22.56 -1.11
CA SER A 180 -14.86 23.49 -1.48
C SER A 180 -13.56 22.74 -1.72
N TRP A 181 -12.76 23.23 -2.68
CA TRP A 181 -11.47 22.66 -3.02
C TRP A 181 -10.46 23.73 -3.38
N GLN A 182 -9.27 23.62 -2.81
CA GLN A 182 -8.15 24.52 -3.12
C GLN A 182 -7.44 24.03 -4.37
N ASN A 183 -7.10 24.97 -5.28
CA ASN A 183 -6.36 24.64 -6.49
C ASN A 183 -4.90 24.35 -6.18
N SER A 184 -4.56 23.08 -6.13
CA SER A 184 -3.20 22.57 -5.88
C SER A 184 -2.50 22.03 -7.15
N VAL A 185 -2.95 22.42 -8.33
CA VAL A 185 -2.28 22.07 -9.59
C VAL A 185 -0.85 22.63 -9.58
N GLY A 186 0.12 21.77 -9.90
CA GLY A 186 1.53 22.12 -9.93
C GLY A 186 2.26 22.05 -8.58
N TRP A 187 1.58 21.70 -7.49
CA TRP A 187 2.20 21.60 -6.15
C TRP A 187 3.02 20.32 -5.96
N PHE A 188 2.60 19.22 -6.59
CA PHE A 188 3.19 17.89 -6.43
C PHE A 188 4.09 17.57 -7.61
N THR A 189 5.40 17.49 -7.37
CA THR A 189 6.40 17.07 -8.36
C THR A 189 7.54 16.36 -7.68
N ASN A 190 7.98 15.25 -8.29
CA ASN A 190 9.15 14.49 -7.85
C ASN A 190 10.43 14.95 -8.56
N ALA A 191 10.31 15.66 -9.66
CA ALA A 191 11.45 16.08 -10.45
C ALA A 191 12.23 17.21 -9.77
N ILE A 192 13.51 17.01 -9.59
CA ILE A 192 14.42 18.07 -9.19
C ILE A 192 14.70 18.93 -10.42
N LYS A 193 14.35 20.20 -10.31
CA LYS A 193 14.69 21.23 -11.32
C LYS A 193 15.88 22.11 -10.89
N SER A 194 16.46 21.86 -9.72
CA SER A 194 17.65 22.50 -9.20
C SER A 194 18.89 21.76 -9.68
N LEU A 195 19.97 22.52 -9.94
CA LEU A 195 21.29 21.97 -10.27
C LEU A 195 22.02 21.41 -9.05
N ASP A 196 21.49 21.65 -7.84
CA ASP A 196 22.06 21.15 -6.60
C ASP A 196 21.65 19.69 -6.36
N VAL A 197 22.31 18.81 -7.08
CA VAL A 197 22.16 17.37 -6.91
C VAL A 197 23.09 16.93 -5.80
N LYS A 198 22.56 16.34 -4.73
CA LYS A 198 23.39 15.63 -3.75
C LYS A 198 23.99 14.41 -4.43
N VAL A 199 25.23 14.15 -4.12
CA VAL A 199 25.96 12.99 -4.62
C VAL A 199 26.16 12.04 -3.45
N ARG A 200 25.82 10.75 -3.64
CA ARG A 200 26.11 9.70 -2.67
C ARG A 200 27.61 9.43 -2.58
N ASP A 201 28.00 8.69 -1.57
CA ASP A 201 29.40 8.26 -1.39
C ASP A 201 29.90 7.41 -2.57
N ASP A 202 28.99 6.72 -3.28
CA ASP A 202 29.31 5.97 -4.51
C ASP A 202 29.39 6.82 -5.79
N GLY A 203 29.21 8.14 -5.67
CA GLY A 203 29.25 9.07 -6.81
C GLY A 203 27.92 9.16 -7.59
N SER A 204 26.89 8.39 -7.25
CA SER A 204 25.60 8.46 -7.92
C SER A 204 24.81 9.72 -7.49
N PRO A 205 24.05 10.34 -8.42
CA PRO A 205 23.24 11.49 -8.08
C PRO A 205 22.02 11.07 -7.24
N VAL A 206 21.71 11.87 -6.22
CA VAL A 206 20.47 11.76 -5.46
C VAL A 206 19.60 12.96 -5.78
N TYR A 207 18.48 12.70 -6.40
CA TYR A 207 17.48 13.72 -6.69
C TYR A 207 16.54 13.84 -5.49
N GLU A 208 16.58 14.98 -4.79
CA GLU A 208 15.68 15.22 -3.66
C GLU A 208 14.32 15.69 -4.13
N TYR A 209 13.27 15.18 -3.50
CA TYR A 209 11.92 15.67 -3.69
C TYR A 209 11.79 17.13 -3.23
N GLN A 210 11.31 17.99 -4.13
CA GLN A 210 11.09 19.42 -3.86
C GLN A 210 9.65 19.81 -4.25
N PRO A 211 8.69 19.60 -3.34
CA PRO A 211 7.31 19.99 -3.60
C PRO A 211 7.19 21.51 -3.75
N ARG A 212 6.34 21.91 -4.65
CA ARG A 212 5.98 23.32 -4.82
C ARG A 212 4.77 23.70 -3.99
N TRP A 213 4.75 23.24 -2.77
CA TRP A 213 3.62 23.43 -1.86
C TRP A 213 3.25 24.91 -1.73
N GLY A 214 1.98 25.22 -2.06
CA GLY A 214 1.46 26.59 -1.99
C GLY A 214 1.77 27.48 -3.20
N ASP A 215 2.55 27.03 -4.20
CA ASP A 215 2.78 27.80 -5.44
C ASP A 215 1.62 27.61 -6.41
N SER A 216 0.67 28.51 -6.35
CA SER A 216 -0.50 28.55 -7.23
C SER A 216 -0.35 29.54 -8.41
N THR A 217 0.82 30.09 -8.68
CA THR A 217 1.05 31.04 -9.77
C THR A 217 0.55 30.48 -11.11
N GLY A 218 -0.38 31.19 -11.73
CA GLY A 218 -1.02 30.80 -12.98
C GLY A 218 -2.15 29.76 -12.85
N ASN A 219 -2.51 29.35 -11.63
CA ASN A 219 -3.67 28.50 -11.39
C ASN A 219 -4.96 29.26 -11.65
N LEU A 220 -5.95 28.60 -12.24
CA LEU A 220 -7.26 29.19 -12.51
C LEU A 220 -8.36 28.15 -12.25
N ASN A 221 -9.54 28.64 -11.88
CA ASN A 221 -10.70 27.81 -11.60
C ASN A 221 -11.82 28.15 -12.58
N GLN A 222 -12.57 27.13 -13.00
CA GLN A 222 -13.66 27.29 -13.95
C GLN A 222 -14.92 26.57 -13.45
N LEU A 223 -16.06 27.18 -13.71
CA LEU A 223 -17.33 26.46 -13.61
C LEU A 223 -17.46 25.53 -14.82
N ILE A 224 -17.66 24.24 -14.57
CA ILE A 224 -17.87 23.25 -15.63
C ILE A 224 -19.25 22.60 -15.45
N GLN A 225 -20.03 22.55 -16.53
CA GLN A 225 -21.39 22.04 -16.46
C GLN A 225 -21.89 21.47 -17.79
N ASP A 226 -22.83 20.56 -17.68
CA ASP A 226 -23.68 20.08 -18.77
C ASP A 226 -25.15 20.01 -18.31
N SER A 227 -26.05 19.41 -19.08
CA SER A 227 -27.47 19.36 -18.77
C SER A 227 -27.82 18.65 -17.45
N PHE A 228 -26.92 17.86 -16.89
CA PHE A 228 -27.21 16.99 -15.73
C PHE A 228 -26.14 17.08 -14.64
N ARG A 229 -25.04 17.82 -14.86
CA ARG A 229 -23.89 17.87 -13.98
C ARG A 229 -23.37 19.30 -13.86
N VAL A 230 -22.86 19.61 -12.68
CA VAL A 230 -22.20 20.88 -12.40
C VAL A 230 -20.99 20.62 -11.50
N GLY A 231 -19.89 21.30 -11.77
CA GLY A 231 -18.64 21.11 -11.06
C GLY A 231 -17.71 22.31 -11.13
N CYS A 232 -16.64 22.25 -10.37
CA CYS A 232 -15.52 23.17 -10.44
C CYS A 232 -14.31 22.44 -11.01
N LEU A 233 -13.72 23.01 -12.05
CA LEU A 233 -12.49 22.58 -12.68
C LEU A 233 -11.35 23.48 -12.21
N PHE A 234 -10.24 22.87 -11.84
CA PHE A 234 -9.00 23.51 -11.41
C PHE A 234 -7.91 23.19 -12.41
N ASP A 235 -7.35 24.19 -13.02
CA ASP A 235 -6.32 24.09 -14.06
C ASP A 235 -5.18 25.06 -13.74
N ARG A 236 -4.15 25.05 -14.58
CA ARG A 236 -3.01 25.97 -14.57
C ARG A 236 -2.66 26.35 -16.00
N ILE A 237 -2.22 27.59 -16.22
CA ILE A 237 -1.65 28.00 -17.51
C ILE A 237 -0.41 27.16 -17.80
N ARG A 238 -0.42 26.46 -18.93
CA ARG A 238 0.70 25.62 -19.37
C ARG A 238 1.47 26.28 -20.51
N MET A 239 2.78 26.04 -20.52
CA MET A 239 3.70 26.54 -21.54
C MET A 239 3.94 25.49 -22.66
N GLY A 240 3.00 24.62 -22.96
CA GLY A 240 3.11 23.60 -24.00
C GLY A 240 1.94 22.62 -24.00
N ASP A 241 1.89 21.77 -25.03
CA ASP A 241 0.81 20.79 -25.19
C ASP A 241 1.06 19.47 -24.43
N GLU A 242 2.32 19.11 -24.21
CA GLU A 242 2.69 17.89 -23.49
C GLU A 242 2.77 18.18 -21.99
N PRO A 243 2.04 17.41 -21.16
CA PRO A 243 2.08 17.59 -19.71
C PRO A 243 3.39 17.10 -19.13
N LYS A 244 3.92 17.85 -18.16
CA LYS A 244 5.01 17.41 -17.27
C LYS A 244 4.43 16.90 -15.95
N GLU A 245 5.26 16.29 -15.12
CA GLU A 245 4.84 15.92 -13.78
C GLU A 245 4.32 17.14 -13.01
N GLY A 246 3.25 16.94 -12.25
CA GLY A 246 2.54 18.01 -11.55
C GLY A 246 1.66 18.88 -12.42
N GLU A 247 1.73 18.75 -13.75
CA GLU A 247 0.83 19.43 -14.68
C GLU A 247 -0.37 18.54 -15.00
N GLY A 248 -1.55 19.07 -14.78
CA GLY A 248 -2.79 18.33 -14.92
C GLY A 248 -3.96 19.16 -14.48
N GLN A 249 -5.01 18.50 -14.06
CA GLN A 249 -6.25 19.11 -13.60
C GLN A 249 -6.78 18.39 -12.37
N TRP A 250 -7.45 19.16 -11.49
CA TRP A 250 -8.40 18.64 -10.53
C TRP A 250 -9.81 19.00 -10.97
N ALA A 251 -10.81 18.22 -10.63
CA ALA A 251 -12.19 18.65 -10.67
C ALA A 251 -13.01 17.91 -9.63
N PHE A 252 -14.04 18.59 -9.13
CA PHE A 252 -15.14 17.90 -8.48
C PHE A 252 -16.47 18.31 -9.12
N ALA A 253 -17.43 17.41 -9.10
CA ALA A 253 -18.78 17.71 -9.59
C ALA A 253 -19.83 16.84 -8.94
N THR A 254 -21.08 17.26 -9.10
CA THR A 254 -22.26 16.53 -8.68
C THR A 254 -23.32 16.52 -9.78
N THR A 255 -24.39 15.77 -9.58
CA THR A 255 -25.55 15.77 -10.48
C THR A 255 -26.46 16.95 -10.18
N THR A 256 -27.11 17.46 -11.21
CA THR A 256 -28.15 18.47 -11.09
C THR A 256 -29.45 18.02 -11.74
N ASN A 257 -30.58 18.50 -11.23
CA ASN A 257 -31.93 18.29 -11.76
C ASN A 257 -32.85 19.39 -11.22
N PRO A 258 -34.09 19.54 -11.75
CA PRO A 258 -35.01 20.62 -11.35
C PRO A 258 -35.42 20.67 -9.86
N THR A 259 -35.05 19.66 -9.04
CA THR A 259 -35.34 19.65 -7.60
C THR A 259 -34.12 20.07 -6.76
N LEU A 260 -33.00 20.42 -7.41
CA LEU A 260 -31.79 20.86 -6.77
C LEU A 260 -31.48 22.30 -7.20
N GLU A 261 -31.24 23.15 -6.20
CA GLU A 261 -30.71 24.50 -6.45
C GLU A 261 -29.18 24.43 -6.36
N VAL A 262 -28.51 24.93 -7.40
CA VAL A 262 -27.06 24.94 -7.52
C VAL A 262 -26.56 26.35 -7.30
N PHE A 263 -25.54 26.48 -6.44
CA PHE A 263 -24.84 27.72 -6.19
C PHE A 263 -23.34 27.48 -6.31
N TYR A 264 -22.60 28.50 -6.74
CA TYR A 264 -21.16 28.37 -6.96
C TYR A 264 -20.39 29.64 -6.60
N HIS A 265 -19.09 29.45 -6.32
CA HIS A 265 -18.10 30.52 -6.18
C HIS A 265 -16.76 29.98 -6.66
N THR A 266 -16.40 30.28 -7.91
CA THR A 266 -15.27 29.58 -8.54
C THR A 266 -13.91 30.09 -8.10
N ARG A 267 -13.81 31.29 -7.49
CA ARG A 267 -12.54 31.89 -7.09
C ARG A 267 -12.67 32.68 -5.79
N TRP A 268 -12.12 32.14 -4.71
CA TRP A 268 -12.08 32.77 -3.40
C TRP A 268 -10.73 32.51 -2.72
N ASN A 269 -10.38 33.35 -1.71
CA ASN A 269 -9.09 33.28 -1.03
C ASN A 269 -9.11 32.30 0.17
N PRO A 270 -8.51 31.12 0.08
CA PRO A 270 -8.48 30.14 1.16
C PRO A 270 -7.60 30.53 2.35
N LYS A 271 -6.78 31.58 2.23
CA LYS A 271 -5.96 32.17 3.30
C LYS A 271 -6.63 33.34 4.01
N GLY A 272 -7.80 33.79 3.52
CA GLY A 272 -8.63 34.79 4.19
C GLY A 272 -9.44 34.22 5.35
N ASP A 273 -10.33 35.05 5.89
CA ASP A 273 -11.25 34.66 6.96
C ASP A 273 -12.37 33.70 6.50
N GLY A 274 -12.52 33.49 5.19
CA GLY A 274 -13.51 32.62 4.57
C GLY A 274 -14.91 33.24 4.43
N SER A 275 -15.08 34.51 4.77
CA SER A 275 -16.36 35.23 4.69
C SER A 275 -16.94 35.25 3.27
N GLU A 276 -16.08 35.24 2.23
CA GLU A 276 -16.48 35.31 0.81
C GLU A 276 -17.52 34.23 0.44
N ILE A 277 -17.46 33.05 1.03
CA ILE A 277 -18.41 31.96 0.79
C ILE A 277 -19.24 31.64 2.03
N TRP A 278 -18.66 31.78 3.24
CA TRP A 278 -19.27 31.28 4.45
C TRP A 278 -20.46 32.10 4.94
N ASP A 279 -20.39 33.42 4.88
CA ASP A 279 -21.45 34.30 5.42
C ASP A 279 -22.79 34.03 4.74
N ARG A 280 -22.76 33.81 3.43
CA ARG A 280 -23.97 33.48 2.68
C ARG A 280 -24.41 32.05 2.85
N PHE A 281 -23.44 31.12 2.89
CA PHE A 281 -23.75 29.71 3.14
C PHE A 281 -24.35 29.51 4.54
N ALA A 282 -23.81 30.17 5.55
CA ALA A 282 -24.32 30.10 6.91
C ALA A 282 -25.72 30.75 7.06
N TYR A 283 -26.00 31.78 6.24
CA TYR A 283 -27.28 32.43 6.31
C TYR A 283 -28.44 31.63 5.71
N ASN A 284 -28.22 30.97 4.55
CA ASN A 284 -29.32 30.31 3.84
C ASN A 284 -28.91 29.09 3.00
N GLY A 285 -27.69 28.60 3.15
CA GLY A 285 -27.19 27.45 2.40
C GLY A 285 -26.84 27.70 0.92
N SER A 286 -26.75 28.99 0.48
CA SER A 286 -26.40 29.35 -0.89
C SER A 286 -24.99 29.94 -0.96
N LEU A 287 -24.49 30.14 -2.19
CA LEU A 287 -23.25 30.86 -2.48
C LEU A 287 -23.57 32.11 -3.32
N PRO A 288 -22.61 33.05 -3.47
CA PRO A 288 -22.83 34.28 -4.22
C PRO A 288 -23.13 34.14 -5.72
N ASP A 289 -22.96 32.96 -6.33
CA ASP A 289 -23.03 32.75 -7.79
C ASP A 289 -21.98 33.56 -8.53
N TYR A 290 -20.76 33.57 -8.01
CA TYR A 290 -19.63 34.29 -8.56
C TYR A 290 -18.74 33.39 -9.40
N GLN A 291 -18.37 33.84 -10.59
CA GLN A 291 -17.49 33.15 -11.51
C GLN A 291 -16.35 34.08 -11.92
N ASP A 292 -15.12 33.61 -11.74
CA ASP A 292 -13.90 34.31 -12.11
C ASP A 292 -12.84 33.28 -12.49
N GLU A 293 -12.29 33.40 -13.69
CA GLU A 293 -11.27 32.53 -14.28
C GLU A 293 -9.90 33.25 -14.34
N THR A 294 -9.73 34.36 -13.63
CA THR A 294 -8.47 35.09 -13.57
C THR A 294 -7.40 34.20 -12.94
N PRO A 295 -6.25 33.99 -13.61
CA PRO A 295 -5.16 33.21 -13.05
C PRO A 295 -4.61 33.84 -11.76
N ALA A 296 -4.17 32.97 -10.84
CA ALA A 296 -3.55 33.40 -9.59
C ALA A 296 -2.20 34.09 -9.84
N GLU A 297 -2.01 35.22 -9.19
CA GLU A 297 -0.77 35.97 -9.16
C GLU A 297 0.28 35.26 -8.25
N PRO A 298 1.57 35.58 -8.36
CA PRO A 298 2.57 35.06 -7.43
C PRO A 298 2.18 35.29 -5.97
N THR A 299 2.30 34.23 -5.13
CA THR A 299 1.92 34.17 -3.70
C THR A 299 0.43 34.10 -3.42
N GLU A 300 -0.42 34.26 -4.42
CA GLU A 300 -1.86 34.12 -4.28
C GLU A 300 -2.25 32.63 -4.28
N GLN A 301 -3.19 32.23 -3.43
CA GLN A 301 -3.83 30.92 -3.45
C GLN A 301 -5.32 31.08 -3.70
N ILE A 302 -5.90 30.19 -4.47
CA ILE A 302 -7.30 30.24 -4.86
C ILE A 302 -8.00 28.91 -4.62
N ALA A 303 -9.28 29.00 -4.26
CA ALA A 303 -10.16 27.86 -4.11
C ALA A 303 -11.48 28.09 -4.85
N GLY A 304 -12.22 27.01 -5.09
CA GLY A 304 -13.55 27.05 -5.68
C GLY A 304 -14.54 26.23 -4.87
N ALA A 305 -15.80 26.58 -4.88
CA ALA A 305 -16.85 25.92 -4.13
C ALA A 305 -18.14 25.77 -4.93
N ILE A 306 -18.88 24.67 -4.68
CA ILE A 306 -20.24 24.44 -5.15
C ILE A 306 -21.10 24.03 -3.97
N ALA A 307 -22.32 24.58 -3.88
CA ALA A 307 -23.33 24.16 -2.91
C ALA A 307 -24.57 23.67 -3.64
N ILE A 308 -25.13 22.55 -3.15
CA ILE A 308 -26.38 21.97 -3.66
C ILE A 308 -27.41 22.03 -2.56
N ARG A 309 -28.44 22.88 -2.75
CA ARG A 309 -29.53 23.05 -1.82
C ARG A 309 -30.79 22.32 -2.29
N PHE A 310 -31.51 21.72 -1.34
CA PHE A 310 -32.74 20.97 -1.60
C PHE A 310 -33.58 20.85 -0.33
N THR A 311 -34.86 20.49 -0.51
CA THR A 311 -35.78 20.25 0.61
C THR A 311 -36.09 18.74 0.69
N ILE A 312 -36.08 18.19 1.91
CA ILE A 312 -36.43 16.79 2.20
C ILE A 312 -37.74 16.79 2.97
N ARG A 313 -38.78 16.17 2.41
CA ARG A 313 -40.08 16.01 3.08
C ARG A 313 -39.99 15.01 4.24
N PRO A 314 -40.89 15.06 5.24
CA PRO A 314 -41.00 14.09 6.32
C PRO A 314 -40.90 12.63 5.83
N GLY A 315 -40.09 11.79 6.51
CA GLY A 315 -39.93 10.38 6.23
C GLY A 315 -39.30 10.05 4.86
N LYS A 316 -38.68 11.03 4.17
CA LYS A 316 -38.01 10.80 2.88
C LYS A 316 -36.50 10.80 3.02
N THR A 317 -35.87 10.04 2.13
CA THR A 317 -34.39 9.98 1.98
C THR A 317 -34.00 10.57 0.63
N LYS A 318 -32.90 11.28 0.59
CA LYS A 318 -32.27 11.79 -0.63
C LYS A 318 -30.81 11.41 -0.69
N LYS A 319 -30.31 11.10 -1.88
CA LYS A 319 -28.90 10.83 -2.16
C LYS A 319 -28.31 11.89 -3.07
N ILE A 320 -27.12 12.37 -2.75
CA ILE A 320 -26.38 13.39 -3.54
C ILE A 320 -24.94 12.86 -3.69
N PRO A 321 -24.54 12.42 -4.89
CA PRO A 321 -23.15 12.03 -5.15
C PRO A 321 -22.31 13.26 -5.46
N PHE A 322 -21.09 13.30 -4.92
CA PHE A 322 -19.99 14.14 -5.39
C PHE A 322 -18.87 13.24 -5.88
N ILE A 323 -18.29 13.58 -7.01
CA ILE A 323 -17.08 12.94 -7.53
C ILE A 323 -15.96 13.94 -7.51
N LEU A 324 -14.85 13.60 -6.89
CA LEU A 324 -13.57 14.29 -7.01
C LEU A 324 -12.64 13.45 -7.88
N SER A 325 -11.95 14.08 -8.81
CA SER A 325 -11.01 13.39 -9.68
C SER A 325 -9.81 14.27 -10.01
N TRP A 326 -8.73 13.65 -10.42
CA TRP A 326 -7.52 14.33 -10.86
C TRP A 326 -6.90 13.66 -12.08
N ASP A 327 -6.31 14.45 -12.96
CA ASP A 327 -5.64 13.98 -14.16
C ASP A 327 -4.20 14.52 -14.20
N PHE A 328 -3.27 13.78 -13.55
CA PHE A 328 -1.84 14.00 -13.58
C PHE A 328 -1.17 12.83 -14.27
N PRO A 329 -1.10 12.83 -15.60
CA PRO A 329 -0.80 11.64 -16.39
C PRO A 329 0.65 11.18 -16.30
N VAL A 330 1.57 12.07 -15.96
CA VAL A 330 3.02 11.83 -15.96
C VAL A 330 3.53 11.68 -14.53
N THR A 331 4.39 10.68 -14.35
CA THR A 331 5.30 10.58 -13.22
C THR A 331 6.73 10.71 -13.73
N GLU A 332 7.48 11.68 -13.22
CA GLU A 332 8.91 11.87 -13.51
C GLU A 332 9.74 11.42 -12.31
N PHE A 333 10.68 10.53 -12.55
CA PHE A 333 11.61 10.02 -11.54
C PHE A 333 12.91 10.83 -11.53
N ALA A 334 14.01 10.32 -11.97
CA ALA A 334 15.19 11.14 -12.25
C ALA A 334 14.92 12.07 -13.43
N GLN A 335 15.72 13.12 -13.57
CA GLN A 335 15.55 14.12 -14.61
C GLN A 335 15.41 13.48 -16.01
N GLY A 336 14.26 13.71 -16.64
CA GLY A 336 13.95 13.21 -17.97
C GLY A 336 13.45 11.75 -18.03
N ILE A 337 13.30 11.07 -16.89
CA ILE A 337 12.74 9.72 -16.83
C ILE A 337 11.25 9.80 -16.54
N ASN A 338 10.43 9.68 -17.56
CA ASN A 338 8.99 9.86 -17.48
C ASN A 338 8.23 8.57 -17.77
N TYR A 339 7.19 8.32 -16.98
CA TYR A 339 6.21 7.27 -17.24
C TYR A 339 4.80 7.84 -17.26
N PHE A 340 3.98 7.37 -18.19
CA PHE A 340 2.54 7.59 -18.13
C PHE A 340 1.90 6.60 -17.16
N ARG A 341 0.91 7.05 -16.40
CA ARG A 341 0.14 6.24 -15.46
C ARG A 341 -0.89 5.36 -16.16
N ARG A 342 -1.24 4.22 -15.59
CA ARG A 342 -2.14 3.21 -16.17
C ARG A 342 -3.48 3.77 -16.64
N TYR A 343 -4.12 4.63 -15.86
CA TYR A 343 -5.43 5.19 -16.22
C TYR A 343 -5.43 5.97 -17.55
N THR A 344 -4.27 6.43 -18.00
CA THR A 344 -4.14 7.18 -19.26
C THR A 344 -4.42 6.34 -20.50
N ASP A 345 -4.34 5.01 -20.38
CA ASP A 345 -4.76 4.10 -21.45
C ASP A 345 -6.26 4.16 -21.71
N PHE A 346 -7.04 4.65 -20.77
CA PHE A 346 -8.52 4.73 -20.83
C PHE A 346 -9.04 6.14 -21.03
N PHE A 347 -8.32 7.16 -20.58
CA PHE A 347 -8.76 8.56 -20.63
C PHE A 347 -7.88 9.46 -21.49
N GLY A 348 -6.67 9.03 -21.87
CA GLY A 348 -5.72 9.83 -22.66
C GLY A 348 -4.63 10.47 -21.80
N ARG A 349 -3.59 11.00 -22.48
CA ARG A 349 -2.29 11.36 -21.89
C ARG A 349 -2.04 12.88 -21.82
N ASN A 350 -3.02 13.72 -22.18
CA ASN A 350 -2.80 15.17 -22.27
C ASN A 350 -3.00 15.94 -20.94
N GLY A 351 -3.44 15.26 -19.86
CA GLY A 351 -3.69 15.89 -18.56
C GLY A 351 -4.86 16.90 -18.57
N ARG A 352 -5.83 16.72 -19.49
CA ARG A 352 -7.05 17.54 -19.62
C ARG A 352 -8.32 16.69 -19.72
N ASN A 353 -8.28 15.50 -19.11
CA ASN A 353 -9.36 14.52 -19.23
C ASN A 353 -10.21 14.39 -17.96
N VAL A 354 -9.96 15.21 -16.94
CA VAL A 354 -10.62 15.10 -15.64
C VAL A 354 -12.14 15.14 -15.75
N TRP A 355 -12.71 15.93 -16.71
CA TRP A 355 -14.16 15.98 -16.91
C TRP A 355 -14.72 14.66 -17.45
N ALA A 356 -13.98 13.94 -18.28
CA ALA A 356 -14.36 12.61 -18.73
C ALA A 356 -14.39 11.61 -17.57
N MET A 357 -13.42 11.70 -16.65
CA MET A 357 -13.37 10.90 -15.43
C MET A 357 -14.54 11.19 -14.50
N ILE A 358 -14.85 12.47 -14.27
CA ILE A 358 -16.02 12.94 -13.50
C ILE A 358 -17.32 12.35 -14.09
N ARG A 359 -17.51 12.49 -15.42
CA ARG A 359 -18.71 11.93 -16.08
C ARG A 359 -18.81 10.42 -15.93
N THR A 360 -17.68 9.73 -15.98
CA THR A 360 -17.61 8.27 -15.77
C THR A 360 -17.99 7.93 -14.33
N GLY A 361 -17.43 8.66 -13.34
CA GLY A 361 -17.75 8.48 -11.93
C GLY A 361 -19.23 8.70 -11.62
N LEU A 362 -19.80 9.86 -12.03
CA LEU A 362 -21.22 10.17 -11.83
C LEU A 362 -22.18 9.19 -12.54
N LYS A 363 -21.71 8.54 -13.61
CA LYS A 363 -22.50 7.54 -14.33
C LYS A 363 -22.44 6.15 -13.67
N HIS A 364 -21.30 5.80 -13.06
CA HIS A 364 -21.02 4.42 -12.70
C HIS A 364 -20.83 4.18 -11.19
N HIS A 365 -20.87 5.19 -10.31
CA HIS A 365 -20.62 5.04 -8.88
C HIS A 365 -21.49 3.97 -8.21
N ASP A 366 -22.78 3.91 -8.51
CA ASP A 366 -23.68 2.86 -7.97
C ASP A 366 -23.24 1.45 -8.38
N MET A 367 -22.82 1.28 -9.64
CA MET A 367 -22.33 0.00 -10.16
C MET A 367 -21.01 -0.38 -9.47
N TRP A 368 -20.10 0.57 -9.29
CA TRP A 368 -18.83 0.35 -8.61
C TRP A 368 -19.04 -0.04 -7.14
N GLN A 369 -19.90 0.70 -6.43
CA GLN A 369 -20.29 0.37 -5.06
C GLN A 369 -20.80 -1.05 -4.95
N ASN A 370 -21.69 -1.47 -5.89
CA ASN A 370 -22.24 -2.81 -5.90
C ASN A 370 -21.16 -3.87 -6.20
N LYS A 371 -20.21 -3.61 -7.12
CA LYS A 371 -19.09 -4.51 -7.41
C LYS A 371 -18.20 -4.71 -6.17
N ILE A 372 -17.90 -3.65 -5.43
CA ILE A 372 -17.14 -3.73 -4.19
C ILE A 372 -17.89 -4.58 -3.16
N LYS A 373 -19.20 -4.36 -2.97
CA LYS A 373 -20.03 -5.17 -2.06
C LYS A 373 -19.99 -6.65 -2.43
N LEU A 374 -20.24 -6.98 -3.68
CA LEU A 374 -20.24 -8.37 -4.18
C LEU A 374 -18.87 -9.04 -3.99
N TRP A 375 -17.78 -8.29 -4.14
CA TRP A 375 -16.44 -8.80 -3.87
C TRP A 375 -16.21 -9.07 -2.38
N GLN A 376 -16.69 -8.22 -1.50
CA GLN A 376 -16.49 -8.34 -0.05
C GLN A 376 -17.40 -9.40 0.60
N GLU A 377 -18.62 -9.54 0.14
CA GLU A 377 -19.66 -10.39 0.74
C GLU A 377 -19.23 -11.84 1.06
N PRO A 378 -18.51 -12.57 0.18
CA PRO A 378 -18.10 -13.95 0.48
C PRO A 378 -17.23 -14.07 1.74
N ILE A 379 -16.38 -13.07 2.02
CA ILE A 379 -15.53 -13.03 3.21
C ILE A 379 -16.34 -12.56 4.42
N LEU A 380 -17.09 -11.46 4.27
CA LEU A 380 -17.84 -10.83 5.37
C LEU A 380 -18.91 -11.75 5.94
N ASN A 381 -19.61 -12.50 5.07
CA ASN A 381 -20.69 -13.42 5.46
C ASN A 381 -20.21 -14.79 5.91
N SER A 382 -18.92 -15.08 5.80
CA SER A 382 -18.37 -16.38 6.19
C SER A 382 -18.23 -16.49 7.72
N SER A 383 -18.71 -17.59 8.28
CA SER A 383 -18.46 -17.94 9.69
C SER A 383 -17.06 -18.54 9.93
N ARG A 384 -16.27 -18.77 8.89
CA ARG A 384 -14.93 -19.34 8.96
C ARG A 384 -13.92 -18.39 9.59
N TYR A 385 -14.12 -17.07 9.41
CA TYR A 385 -13.18 -16.03 9.81
C TYR A 385 -13.71 -15.24 10.99
N PRO A 386 -12.89 -14.93 12.00
CA PRO A 386 -13.29 -14.02 13.07
C PRO A 386 -13.47 -12.58 12.54
N GLU A 387 -14.28 -11.78 13.23
CA GLU A 387 -14.68 -10.45 12.75
C GLU A 387 -13.48 -9.50 12.58
N TRP A 388 -12.52 -9.53 13.52
CA TRP A 388 -11.29 -8.75 13.41
C TRP A 388 -10.46 -9.09 12.15
N LEU A 389 -10.42 -10.38 11.76
CA LEU A 389 -9.69 -10.79 10.56
C LEU A 389 -10.39 -10.31 9.28
N LYS A 390 -11.72 -10.36 9.23
CA LYS A 390 -12.49 -9.83 8.10
C LYS A 390 -12.20 -8.35 7.89
N MET A 391 -12.16 -7.57 8.95
CA MET A 391 -11.80 -6.16 8.92
C MET A 391 -10.37 -5.96 8.42
N ALA A 392 -9.41 -6.63 9.03
CA ALA A 392 -7.99 -6.46 8.73
C ALA A 392 -7.64 -6.92 7.30
N LEU A 393 -8.22 -8.03 6.81
CA LEU A 393 -8.03 -8.48 5.41
C LEU A 393 -8.33 -7.37 4.39
N PHE A 394 -9.40 -6.60 4.59
CA PHE A 394 -9.71 -5.50 3.69
C PHE A 394 -8.91 -4.25 4.02
N ASN A 395 -8.80 -3.86 5.28
CA ASN A 395 -8.20 -2.59 5.62
C ASN A 395 -6.70 -2.54 5.32
N GLU A 396 -5.95 -3.64 5.48
CA GLU A 396 -4.52 -3.67 5.10
C GLU A 396 -4.29 -3.52 3.58
N LEU A 397 -5.32 -3.72 2.74
CA LEU A 397 -5.26 -3.42 1.30
C LEU A 397 -5.13 -1.92 0.99
N TYR A 398 -5.21 -1.03 1.99
CA TYR A 398 -4.95 0.40 1.82
C TYR A 398 -3.60 0.65 1.12
N LEU A 399 -2.62 -0.21 1.35
CA LEU A 399 -1.28 -0.15 0.73
C LEU A 399 -1.34 -0.23 -0.81
N LEU A 400 -2.32 -0.91 -1.39
CA LEU A 400 -2.48 -0.95 -2.85
C LEU A 400 -2.76 0.44 -3.46
N THR A 401 -3.31 1.36 -2.68
CA THR A 401 -3.60 2.74 -3.07
C THR A 401 -2.56 3.72 -2.54
N GLN A 402 -2.18 3.60 -1.25
CA GLN A 402 -1.38 4.57 -0.50
C GLN A 402 0.09 4.20 -0.38
N GLY A 403 0.50 2.98 -0.66
CA GLY A 403 1.87 2.49 -0.45
C GLY A 403 2.93 3.05 -1.41
N GLY A 404 2.79 4.29 -1.87
CA GLY A 404 3.66 4.85 -2.91
C GLY A 404 3.50 4.15 -4.25
N THR A 405 2.35 3.57 -4.50
CA THR A 405 2.08 2.65 -5.61
C THR A 405 2.24 3.35 -6.96
N LEU A 406 2.97 2.71 -7.84
CA LEU A 406 3.12 3.10 -9.22
C LEU A 406 2.57 1.99 -10.14
N TRP A 407 1.78 2.39 -11.12
CA TRP A 407 1.31 1.52 -12.18
C TRP A 407 1.36 2.26 -13.51
N THR A 408 2.25 1.81 -14.41
CA THR A 408 2.49 2.49 -15.68
C THR A 408 1.45 2.11 -16.73
N ALA A 409 1.32 2.95 -17.75
CA ALA A 409 0.59 2.62 -18.96
C ALA A 409 1.17 1.36 -19.62
N ALA A 410 0.33 0.65 -20.38
CA ALA A 410 0.73 -0.54 -21.11
C ALA A 410 1.74 -0.22 -22.20
N THR A 411 2.66 -1.18 -22.44
CA THR A 411 3.59 -1.20 -23.56
C THR A 411 3.48 -2.56 -24.28
N GLU A 412 4.22 -2.72 -25.37
CA GLU A 412 4.29 -4.03 -26.08
C GLU A 412 4.94 -5.11 -25.21
N THR A 413 5.94 -4.73 -24.41
CA THR A 413 6.65 -5.63 -23.50
C THR A 413 5.91 -5.88 -22.18
N ASP A 414 5.14 -4.89 -21.73
CA ASP A 414 4.42 -4.94 -20.48
C ASP A 414 2.93 -4.62 -20.71
N PRO A 415 2.14 -5.60 -21.21
CA PRO A 415 0.73 -5.35 -21.62
C PRO A 415 -0.21 -4.95 -20.47
N VAL A 416 0.16 -5.27 -19.23
CA VAL A 416 -0.57 -4.80 -18.04
C VAL A 416 0.04 -3.53 -17.45
N GLY A 417 1.16 -3.03 -17.99
CA GLY A 417 2.02 -2.00 -17.42
C GLY A 417 2.96 -2.57 -16.35
N GLN A 418 4.02 -1.82 -16.03
CA GLN A 418 4.88 -2.11 -14.89
C GLN A 418 4.20 -1.65 -13.60
N PHE A 419 4.37 -2.43 -12.53
CA PHE A 419 3.75 -2.17 -11.25
C PHE A 419 4.79 -2.20 -10.14
N GLY A 420 4.62 -1.36 -9.14
CA GLY A 420 5.48 -1.34 -7.96
C GLY A 420 4.81 -0.65 -6.77
N ILE A 421 5.05 -1.19 -5.59
CA ILE A 421 4.71 -0.59 -4.30
C ILE A 421 6.04 -0.28 -3.61
N LEU A 422 6.15 0.88 -2.95
CA LEU A 422 7.31 1.16 -2.11
C LEU A 422 7.37 0.20 -0.93
N GLU A 423 8.56 -0.13 -0.48
CA GLU A 423 8.73 -0.90 0.75
C GLU A 423 8.04 -0.20 1.92
N CYS A 424 8.31 1.09 2.08
CA CYS A 424 7.60 1.98 2.99
C CYS A 424 7.89 3.46 2.66
N ILE A 425 7.38 4.38 3.45
CA ILE A 425 7.62 5.82 3.25
C ILE A 425 9.01 6.29 3.71
N ASP A 426 9.68 5.53 4.57
CA ASP A 426 11.07 5.80 5.01
C ASP A 426 12.08 5.18 4.05
N TYR A 427 11.79 3.98 3.55
CA TYR A 427 12.63 3.21 2.64
C TYR A 427 11.99 3.21 1.25
N ARG A 428 12.22 4.29 0.51
CA ARG A 428 11.53 4.56 -0.76
C ARG A 428 12.18 3.86 -1.94
N TRP A 429 12.17 2.54 -1.95
CA TRP A 429 12.50 1.72 -3.11
C TRP A 429 11.38 0.75 -3.44
N TYR A 430 11.23 0.47 -4.73
CA TYR A 430 10.12 -0.34 -5.23
C TYR A 430 10.40 -1.82 -5.08
N GLU A 431 9.42 -2.53 -4.50
CA GLU A 431 9.32 -3.98 -4.58
C GLU A 431 10.52 -4.69 -3.97
N SER A 432 10.85 -4.44 -2.70
CA SER A 432 11.88 -5.22 -1.99
C SER A 432 11.47 -6.70 -1.94
N LEU A 433 12.32 -7.57 -2.48
CA LEU A 433 11.94 -8.95 -2.80
C LEU A 433 11.76 -9.82 -1.55
N ASP A 434 12.62 -9.68 -0.55
CA ASP A 434 12.51 -10.32 0.75
C ASP A 434 11.23 -9.93 1.49
N VAL A 435 10.82 -8.68 1.34
CA VAL A 435 9.53 -8.18 1.86
C VAL A 435 8.36 -8.81 1.11
N ARG A 436 8.50 -9.01 -0.21
CA ARG A 436 7.47 -9.64 -1.05
C ARG A 436 7.26 -11.11 -0.73
N LEU A 437 8.25 -11.82 -0.23
CA LEU A 437 8.09 -13.20 0.21
C LEU A 437 6.87 -13.35 1.13
N TYR A 438 6.62 -12.35 1.96
CA TYR A 438 5.48 -12.26 2.89
C TYR A 438 4.33 -11.40 2.35
N GLY A 439 4.63 -10.21 1.82
CA GLY A 439 3.65 -9.17 1.49
C GLY A 439 2.87 -9.38 0.19
N SER A 440 3.31 -10.22 -0.72
CA SER A 440 2.71 -10.31 -2.05
C SER A 440 1.47 -11.22 -2.16
N PHE A 441 1.02 -11.87 -1.07
CA PHE A 441 -0.16 -12.75 -1.10
C PHE A 441 -1.45 -12.02 -1.50
N ALA A 442 -1.61 -10.77 -1.09
CA ALA A 442 -2.77 -9.97 -1.49
C ALA A 442 -2.79 -9.72 -2.99
N LEU A 443 -1.66 -9.27 -3.56
CA LEU A 443 -1.55 -8.99 -4.99
C LEU A 443 -1.76 -10.27 -5.82
N LEU A 444 -1.15 -11.37 -5.41
CA LEU A 444 -1.30 -12.68 -6.05
C LEU A 444 -2.75 -13.14 -6.13
N GLN A 445 -3.53 -12.97 -5.05
CA GLN A 445 -4.91 -13.45 -4.98
C GLN A 445 -5.89 -12.50 -5.66
N LEU A 446 -5.64 -11.19 -5.60
CA LEU A 446 -6.57 -10.17 -6.06
C LEU A 446 -6.23 -9.63 -7.47
N PHE A 447 -4.95 -9.55 -7.81
CA PHE A 447 -4.43 -9.00 -9.06
C PHE A 447 -3.26 -9.83 -9.62
N PRO A 448 -3.46 -11.13 -9.91
CA PRO A 448 -2.37 -12.06 -10.26
C PRO A 448 -1.52 -11.63 -11.46
N ARG A 449 -2.08 -10.89 -12.42
CA ARG A 449 -1.32 -10.39 -13.56
C ARG A 449 -0.29 -9.31 -13.17
N LEU A 450 -0.58 -8.51 -12.14
CA LEU A 450 0.38 -7.52 -11.60
C LEU A 450 1.49 -8.23 -10.83
N GLU A 451 1.14 -9.24 -10.04
CA GLU A 451 2.13 -10.04 -9.32
C GLU A 451 3.12 -10.72 -10.28
N LYS A 452 2.63 -11.29 -11.40
CA LYS A 452 3.49 -11.86 -12.45
C LYS A 452 4.38 -10.79 -13.09
N ALA A 453 3.82 -9.63 -13.45
CA ALA A 453 4.59 -8.53 -14.05
C ALA A 453 5.76 -8.06 -13.16
N VAL A 454 5.57 -8.07 -11.83
CA VAL A 454 6.68 -7.77 -10.90
C VAL A 454 7.74 -8.87 -10.96
N MET A 455 7.36 -10.16 -10.98
CA MET A 455 8.36 -11.24 -11.09
C MET A 455 9.09 -11.23 -12.43
N GLU A 456 8.43 -10.91 -13.53
CA GLU A 456 9.05 -10.71 -14.83
C GLU A 456 10.05 -9.54 -14.81
N ALA A 457 9.76 -8.46 -14.09
CA ALA A 457 10.68 -7.35 -13.90
C ALA A 457 11.94 -7.78 -13.12
N PHE A 458 11.81 -8.57 -12.07
CA PHE A 458 12.95 -9.18 -11.38
C PHE A 458 13.74 -10.13 -12.30
N SER A 459 13.03 -10.96 -13.07
CA SER A 459 13.68 -11.85 -14.06
C SER A 459 14.54 -11.08 -15.05
N ARG A 460 14.05 -9.95 -15.54
CA ARG A 460 14.83 -9.07 -16.44
C ARG A 460 16.03 -8.40 -15.75
N ALA A 461 15.94 -8.16 -14.43
CA ALA A 461 17.01 -7.50 -13.68
C ALA A 461 18.15 -8.44 -13.26
N ILE A 462 17.90 -9.72 -13.02
CA ILE A 462 18.91 -10.71 -12.56
C ILE A 462 20.13 -10.76 -13.47
N PRO A 463 20.00 -10.91 -14.81
CA PRO A 463 21.16 -11.02 -15.69
C PRO A 463 21.91 -9.70 -15.93
N THR A 464 21.42 -8.58 -15.40
CA THR A 464 22.10 -7.28 -15.56
C THR A 464 23.25 -7.11 -14.56
N ALA A 465 24.16 -6.19 -14.87
CA ALA A 465 25.23 -5.76 -13.98
C ALA A 465 25.29 -4.23 -13.94
N ASP A 466 25.70 -3.70 -12.79
CA ASP A 466 26.03 -2.28 -12.61
C ASP A 466 27.30 -2.19 -11.76
N ASP A 467 28.44 -1.94 -12.41
CA ASP A 467 29.75 -1.89 -11.79
C ASP A 467 30.04 -0.54 -11.07
N THR A 468 29.04 0.35 -10.98
CA THR A 468 29.15 1.61 -10.24
C THR A 468 29.60 1.32 -8.81
N PRO A 469 30.76 1.84 -8.36
CA PRO A 469 31.22 1.62 -7.01
C PRO A 469 30.36 2.38 -6.02
N ARG A 470 30.17 1.78 -4.85
CA ARG A 470 29.45 2.41 -3.73
C ARG A 470 30.10 2.08 -2.39
N VAL A 471 29.93 2.97 -1.43
CA VAL A 471 30.34 2.74 -0.04
C VAL A 471 29.17 2.12 0.73
N ILE A 472 29.43 0.99 1.36
CA ILE A 472 28.43 0.26 2.15
C ILE A 472 28.30 0.91 3.53
N GLY A 473 27.10 1.36 3.86
CA GLY A 473 26.84 2.21 5.03
C GLY A 473 27.19 1.56 6.37
N TYR A 474 26.93 0.24 6.53
CA TYR A 474 27.14 -0.42 7.82
C TYR A 474 28.60 -0.65 8.20
N ASN A 475 29.52 -0.70 7.23
CA ASN A 475 30.93 -1.05 7.48
C ASN A 475 31.94 -0.18 6.73
N GLY A 476 31.52 0.70 5.84
CA GLY A 476 32.39 1.55 5.03
C GLY A 476 33.17 0.83 3.92
N ALA A 477 32.86 -0.44 3.63
CA ALA A 477 33.48 -1.20 2.55
C ALA A 477 33.06 -0.68 1.18
N SER A 478 33.92 -0.88 0.17
CA SER A 478 33.55 -0.61 -1.23
C SER A 478 32.96 -1.87 -1.86
N ALA A 479 31.85 -1.70 -2.57
CA ALA A 479 31.20 -2.77 -3.36
C ALA A 479 30.70 -2.21 -4.70
N ILE A 480 30.38 -3.08 -5.64
CA ILE A 480 29.65 -2.69 -6.87
C ILE A 480 28.14 -2.63 -6.58
N ARG A 481 27.43 -1.85 -7.35
CA ARG A 481 25.97 -1.71 -7.16
C ARG A 481 25.23 -3.04 -7.39
N LYS A 482 25.50 -3.71 -8.48
CA LYS A 482 24.79 -4.95 -8.87
C LYS A 482 25.73 -5.91 -9.57
N ALA A 483 25.89 -7.09 -9.02
CA ALA A 483 26.61 -8.19 -9.68
C ALA A 483 25.67 -8.91 -10.66
N LYS A 484 26.23 -9.36 -11.80
CA LYS A 484 25.50 -10.21 -12.74
C LYS A 484 25.08 -11.53 -12.05
N GLY A 485 23.84 -11.95 -12.26
CA GLY A 485 23.28 -13.16 -11.66
C GLY A 485 22.78 -13.01 -10.22
N ALA A 486 23.21 -11.97 -9.50
CA ALA A 486 22.61 -11.66 -8.20
C ALA A 486 21.17 -11.21 -8.39
N THR A 487 20.26 -11.74 -7.61
CA THR A 487 18.90 -11.21 -7.52
C THR A 487 18.94 -9.86 -6.80
N PRO A 488 18.40 -8.78 -7.37
CA PRO A 488 18.40 -7.49 -6.69
C PRO A 488 17.46 -7.49 -5.49
N HIS A 489 17.82 -6.71 -4.48
CA HIS A 489 16.95 -6.45 -3.33
C HIS A 489 15.67 -5.73 -3.76
N ASP A 490 15.80 -4.69 -4.58
CA ASP A 490 14.71 -3.83 -5.05
C ASP A 490 14.83 -3.51 -6.54
N LEU A 491 13.74 -3.05 -7.15
CA LEU A 491 13.66 -2.64 -8.55
C LEU A 491 13.96 -1.13 -8.74
N GLY A 492 14.61 -0.49 -7.77
CA GLY A 492 15.00 0.92 -7.83
C GLY A 492 14.09 1.86 -7.04
N ALA A 493 14.31 3.14 -7.16
CA ALA A 493 13.68 4.16 -6.33
C ALA A 493 13.13 5.35 -7.14
N PRO A 494 12.22 6.17 -6.56
CA PRO A 494 11.61 7.32 -7.25
C PRO A 494 12.58 8.42 -7.69
N ASN A 495 13.77 8.47 -7.11
CA ASN A 495 14.79 9.49 -7.43
C ASN A 495 15.90 8.98 -8.36
N GLU A 496 15.69 7.83 -8.98
CA GLU A 496 16.57 7.28 -10.04
C GLU A 496 15.70 6.80 -11.23
N HIS A 497 16.14 5.77 -11.95
CA HIS A 497 15.36 5.13 -13.01
C HIS A 497 14.87 3.75 -12.54
N PRO A 498 13.67 3.65 -11.95
CA PRO A 498 13.11 2.36 -11.50
C PRO A 498 13.10 1.34 -12.63
N TRP A 499 13.19 0.04 -12.28
CA TRP A 499 13.31 -1.13 -13.17
C TRP A 499 14.61 -1.22 -13.99
N VAL A 500 15.34 -0.12 -14.16
CA VAL A 500 16.64 -0.09 -14.83
C VAL A 500 17.79 -0.04 -13.82
N LYS A 501 17.65 0.78 -12.79
CA LYS A 501 18.60 0.95 -11.70
C LYS A 501 18.11 0.23 -10.45
N SER A 502 18.33 -1.05 -10.35
CA SER A 502 18.01 -1.88 -9.19
C SER A 502 19.05 -1.74 -8.05
N ASN A 503 18.77 -2.36 -6.87
CA ASN A 503 19.63 -2.24 -5.68
C ASN A 503 19.87 -0.80 -5.26
N TYR A 504 18.79 -0.07 -4.94
CA TYR A 504 18.89 1.33 -4.52
C TYR A 504 19.59 1.49 -3.18
N THR A 505 19.24 0.62 -2.20
CA THR A 505 19.86 0.70 -0.87
C THR A 505 21.36 0.44 -0.94
N SER A 506 22.13 1.23 -0.19
CA SER A 506 23.58 1.08 -0.02
C SER A 506 23.99 0.90 1.44
N TYR A 507 23.01 0.73 2.35
CA TYR A 507 23.34 0.40 3.73
C TYR A 507 24.00 -0.98 3.85
N GLN A 508 23.49 -1.99 3.12
CA GLN A 508 24.08 -3.32 2.96
C GLN A 508 24.59 -3.53 1.52
N ASP A 509 25.46 -4.51 1.35
CA ASP A 509 25.78 -5.05 0.03
C ASP A 509 24.77 -6.15 -0.34
N CYS A 510 23.71 -5.79 -1.07
CA CYS A 510 22.66 -6.73 -1.47
C CYS A 510 23.16 -7.85 -2.40
N ASN A 511 24.35 -7.71 -3.01
CA ASN A 511 24.98 -8.79 -3.78
C ASN A 511 25.40 -9.99 -2.89
N LEU A 512 25.50 -9.79 -1.59
CA LEU A 512 25.87 -10.83 -0.63
C LEU A 512 24.67 -11.57 -0.03
N TRP A 513 23.45 -11.15 -0.30
CA TRP A 513 22.26 -11.71 0.35
C TRP A 513 22.00 -13.17 -0.07
N LYS A 514 21.63 -14.01 0.92
CA LYS A 514 21.48 -15.46 0.75
C LYS A 514 20.04 -15.91 0.57
N ASP A 515 19.08 -15.03 0.84
CA ASP A 515 17.64 -15.30 0.68
C ASP A 515 17.10 -14.87 -0.68
N LEU A 516 17.47 -13.69 -1.21
CA LEU A 516 16.86 -13.07 -2.39
C LEU A 516 16.74 -14.00 -3.61
N GLY A 517 17.78 -14.75 -3.93
CA GLY A 517 17.74 -15.68 -5.06
C GLY A 517 16.77 -16.84 -4.83
N SER A 518 16.74 -17.37 -3.61
CA SER A 518 15.78 -18.40 -3.20
C SER A 518 14.35 -17.85 -3.23
N ASP A 519 14.13 -16.65 -2.72
CA ASP A 519 12.83 -15.96 -2.69
C ASP A 519 12.28 -15.78 -4.10
N PHE A 520 13.12 -15.35 -5.05
CA PHE A 520 12.71 -15.21 -6.45
C PHE A 520 12.19 -16.54 -7.02
N VAL A 521 12.93 -17.63 -6.84
CA VAL A 521 12.54 -18.95 -7.35
C VAL A 521 11.24 -19.44 -6.72
N LEU A 522 11.09 -19.26 -5.41
CA LEU A 522 9.88 -19.61 -4.66
C LEU A 522 8.67 -18.81 -5.15
N LEU A 523 8.83 -17.50 -5.34
CA LEU A 523 7.76 -16.62 -5.81
C LEU A 523 7.35 -16.92 -7.25
N VAL A 524 8.28 -17.23 -8.14
CA VAL A 524 7.97 -17.65 -9.52
C VAL A 524 7.13 -18.94 -9.50
N TYR A 525 7.55 -19.96 -8.76
CA TYR A 525 6.80 -21.22 -8.70
C TYR A 525 5.44 -21.06 -8.00
N ARG A 526 5.39 -20.28 -6.91
CA ARG A 526 4.14 -19.92 -6.22
C ARG A 526 3.14 -19.25 -7.17
N ASN A 527 3.58 -18.26 -7.93
CA ASN A 527 2.72 -17.53 -8.86
C ASN A 527 2.12 -18.46 -9.91
N TYR A 528 2.92 -19.33 -10.49
CA TYR A 528 2.42 -20.35 -11.43
C TYR A 528 1.37 -21.26 -10.78
N LEU A 529 1.67 -21.82 -9.60
CA LEU A 529 0.79 -22.77 -8.93
C LEU A 529 -0.56 -22.17 -8.52
N LEU A 530 -0.53 -20.99 -7.92
CA LEU A 530 -1.70 -20.37 -7.30
C LEU A 530 -2.55 -19.56 -8.28
N THR A 531 -2.09 -19.35 -9.52
CA THR A 531 -2.85 -18.67 -10.59
C THR A 531 -3.46 -19.63 -11.62
N GLY A 532 -3.54 -20.92 -11.31
CA GLY A 532 -4.28 -21.91 -12.08
C GLY A 532 -3.44 -22.90 -12.90
N LYS A 533 -2.10 -22.85 -12.82
CA LYS A 533 -1.16 -23.79 -13.47
C LYS A 533 -1.30 -23.84 -15.01
N ASN A 534 -1.64 -22.76 -15.64
CA ASN A 534 -1.93 -22.69 -17.08
C ASN A 534 -1.07 -21.69 -17.86
N ASP A 535 -0.13 -21.03 -17.20
CA ASP A 535 0.75 -20.02 -17.78
C ASP A 535 2.19 -20.55 -17.84
N GLN A 536 2.47 -21.47 -18.76
CA GLN A 536 3.79 -22.02 -18.96
C GLN A 536 4.77 -20.97 -19.50
N ASP A 537 4.28 -20.04 -20.33
CA ASP A 537 5.11 -18.99 -20.92
C ASP A 537 5.75 -18.13 -19.84
N PHE A 538 5.03 -17.81 -18.75
CA PHE A 538 5.59 -17.14 -17.58
C PHE A 538 6.77 -17.91 -16.98
N LEU A 539 6.69 -19.24 -16.88
CA LEU A 539 7.82 -20.05 -16.40
C LEU A 539 8.99 -20.05 -17.38
N TRP A 540 8.72 -20.08 -18.70
CA TRP A 540 9.75 -19.96 -19.72
C TRP A 540 10.46 -18.61 -19.67
N GLU A 541 9.74 -17.51 -19.46
CA GLU A 541 10.30 -16.17 -19.33
C GLU A 541 11.19 -16.01 -18.09
N CYS A 542 10.90 -16.73 -17.01
CA CYS A 542 11.66 -16.66 -15.77
C CYS A 542 12.79 -17.70 -15.65
N TRP A 543 12.79 -18.77 -16.48
CA TRP A 543 13.66 -19.92 -16.28
C TRP A 543 15.16 -19.60 -16.26
N ASP A 544 15.64 -18.80 -17.21
CA ASP A 544 17.06 -18.46 -17.27
C ASP A 544 17.53 -17.74 -16.01
N SER A 545 16.70 -16.85 -15.50
CA SER A 545 16.98 -16.13 -14.26
C SER A 545 16.89 -17.04 -13.04
N VAL A 546 16.01 -18.04 -13.04
CA VAL A 546 16.00 -19.10 -12.01
C VAL A 546 17.32 -19.83 -11.98
N VAL A 547 17.82 -20.27 -13.13
CA VAL A 547 19.10 -20.97 -13.25
C VAL A 547 20.26 -20.07 -12.82
N GLU A 548 20.31 -18.84 -13.35
CA GLU A 548 21.41 -17.90 -13.11
C GLU A 548 21.51 -17.53 -11.61
N THR A 549 20.39 -17.23 -10.96
CA THR A 549 20.40 -16.86 -9.53
C THR A 549 20.77 -18.02 -8.62
N LEU A 550 20.35 -19.26 -8.93
CA LEU A 550 20.74 -20.43 -8.15
C LEU A 550 22.24 -20.73 -8.29
N HIS A 551 22.81 -20.58 -9.50
CA HIS A 551 24.26 -20.66 -9.69
C HIS A 551 25.02 -19.57 -8.93
N TYR A 552 24.47 -18.35 -8.89
CA TYR A 552 25.04 -17.24 -8.12
C TYR A 552 25.09 -17.57 -6.63
N LEU A 553 23.96 -18.02 -6.05
CA LEU A 553 23.89 -18.41 -4.65
C LEU A 553 24.80 -19.60 -4.34
N LYS A 554 24.90 -20.59 -5.22
CA LYS A 554 25.82 -21.73 -5.04
C LYS A 554 27.27 -21.28 -4.89
N GLY A 555 27.63 -20.11 -5.42
CA GLY A 555 28.98 -19.53 -5.24
C GLY A 555 29.32 -19.20 -3.78
N PHE A 556 28.33 -19.15 -2.88
CA PHE A 556 28.52 -18.95 -1.44
C PHE A 556 28.56 -20.27 -0.65
N ASP A 557 28.38 -21.42 -1.25
CA ASP A 557 28.65 -22.74 -0.68
C ASP A 557 30.16 -23.02 -0.83
N LEU A 558 30.94 -22.57 0.17
CA LEU A 558 32.38 -22.46 0.08
C LEU A 558 33.09 -23.79 0.28
N ASP A 559 32.53 -24.70 1.05
CA ASP A 559 33.06 -26.03 1.32
C ASP A 559 32.39 -27.14 0.48
N ASN A 560 31.43 -26.73 -0.35
CA ASN A 560 30.68 -27.57 -1.29
C ASN A 560 29.86 -28.66 -0.59
N ASP A 561 29.29 -28.33 0.56
CA ASP A 561 28.41 -29.21 1.35
C ASP A 561 26.94 -29.21 0.87
N GLY A 562 26.57 -28.29 -0.01
CA GLY A 562 25.29 -28.20 -0.65
C GLY A 562 24.39 -27.06 -0.12
N ILE A 563 24.85 -26.25 0.84
CA ILE A 563 24.11 -25.10 1.40
C ILE A 563 24.99 -23.84 1.38
N PRO A 564 24.54 -22.72 0.79
CA PRO A 564 25.24 -21.45 0.86
C PRO A 564 25.39 -20.94 2.30
N GLU A 565 26.59 -20.47 2.69
CA GLU A 565 26.85 -19.96 4.02
C GLU A 565 26.64 -18.45 4.10
N ASN A 566 26.11 -18.00 5.25
CA ASN A 566 26.09 -16.62 5.66
C ASN A 566 27.50 -16.19 6.14
N GLY A 567 27.87 -14.94 5.83
CA GLY A 567 29.24 -14.44 6.05
C GLY A 567 29.42 -13.58 7.30
N GLY A 568 28.45 -13.49 8.21
CA GLY A 568 28.52 -12.59 9.38
C GLY A 568 28.24 -11.12 9.04
N ALA A 569 27.72 -10.85 7.86
CA ALA A 569 27.27 -9.53 7.39
C ALA A 569 25.74 -9.44 7.44
N PRO A 570 25.15 -8.23 7.31
CA PRO A 570 23.72 -8.09 7.00
C PRO A 570 23.45 -8.63 5.58
N ASP A 571 23.13 -9.90 5.46
CA ASP A 571 23.04 -10.62 4.17
C ASP A 571 21.76 -11.43 4.01
N GLN A 572 20.67 -10.97 4.65
CA GLN A 572 19.30 -11.53 4.57
C GLN A 572 18.30 -10.50 5.17
N THR A 573 16.99 -10.78 5.08
CA THR A 573 15.89 -9.86 5.46
C THR A 573 15.95 -9.27 6.88
N PHE A 574 16.62 -9.96 7.84
CA PHE A 574 16.78 -9.45 9.22
C PHE A 574 18.08 -8.64 9.38
N ASP A 575 18.29 -7.65 8.56
CA ASP A 575 19.43 -6.76 8.34
C ASP A 575 20.53 -6.73 9.42
N ASP A 576 20.15 -6.47 10.67
CA ASP A 576 21.10 -6.38 11.78
C ASP A 576 21.49 -7.72 12.39
N TRP A 577 20.82 -8.80 11.98
CA TRP A 577 21.08 -10.14 12.46
C TRP A 577 22.17 -10.80 11.62
N ARG A 578 23.37 -10.83 12.10
CA ARG A 578 24.56 -11.30 11.38
C ARG A 578 24.74 -12.79 11.52
N LEU A 579 24.13 -13.54 10.60
CA LEU A 579 24.21 -14.99 10.54
C LEU A 579 25.59 -15.45 10.06
N GLN A 580 26.04 -16.60 10.55
CA GLN A 580 27.36 -17.16 10.20
C GLN A 580 27.27 -18.67 9.89
N GLY A 581 27.86 -19.06 8.77
CA GLY A 581 27.82 -20.45 8.32
C GLY A 581 26.43 -20.83 7.81
N ILE A 582 26.03 -22.08 7.95
CA ILE A 582 24.69 -22.54 7.57
C ILE A 582 23.68 -21.95 8.56
N SER A 583 22.68 -21.22 8.04
CA SER A 583 21.58 -20.70 8.84
C SER A 583 20.27 -21.45 8.61
N ALA A 584 19.42 -21.50 9.63
CA ALA A 584 18.13 -22.16 9.52
C ALA A 584 17.23 -21.44 8.49
N TYR A 585 17.21 -20.12 8.50
CA TYR A 585 16.41 -19.28 7.59
C TYR A 585 16.85 -19.45 6.13
N CYS A 586 18.06 -19.03 5.79
CA CYS A 586 18.54 -19.06 4.39
C CYS A 586 18.70 -20.50 3.87
N GLY A 587 19.21 -21.43 4.69
CA GLY A 587 19.37 -22.84 4.30
C GLY A 587 18.05 -23.55 4.01
N GLY A 588 17.00 -23.26 4.78
CA GLY A 588 15.65 -23.76 4.53
C GLY A 588 15.05 -23.25 3.23
N LEU A 589 15.19 -21.93 2.96
CA LEU A 589 14.74 -21.29 1.72
C LEU A 589 15.49 -21.87 0.51
N TRP A 590 16.80 -22.04 0.59
CA TRP A 590 17.63 -22.65 -0.46
C TRP A 590 17.17 -24.05 -0.86
N ILE A 591 16.95 -24.93 0.11
CA ILE A 591 16.47 -26.31 -0.13
C ILE A 591 15.12 -26.28 -0.87
N THR A 592 14.20 -25.40 -0.43
CA THR A 592 12.87 -25.31 -1.03
C THR A 592 12.94 -24.65 -2.42
N ALA A 593 13.87 -23.73 -2.65
CA ALA A 593 14.09 -23.13 -3.97
C ALA A 593 14.61 -24.15 -4.98
N LEU A 594 15.53 -25.04 -4.58
CA LEU A 594 15.99 -26.16 -5.42
C LEU A 594 14.86 -27.12 -5.79
N GLU A 595 14.03 -27.51 -4.83
CA GLU A 595 12.81 -28.30 -5.10
C GLU A 595 11.87 -27.59 -6.09
N SER A 596 11.67 -26.29 -5.91
CA SER A 596 10.84 -25.48 -6.81
C SER A 596 11.41 -25.44 -8.22
N ALA A 597 12.72 -25.22 -8.37
CA ALA A 597 13.41 -25.20 -9.66
C ALA A 597 13.33 -26.56 -10.37
N LEU A 598 13.49 -27.68 -9.64
CA LEU A 598 13.28 -29.03 -10.17
C LEU A 598 11.85 -29.21 -10.71
N ARG A 599 10.84 -28.69 -10.00
CA ARG A 599 9.44 -28.73 -10.48
C ARG A 599 9.24 -27.87 -11.72
N ILE A 600 9.74 -26.62 -11.71
CA ILE A 600 9.68 -25.72 -12.87
C ILE A 600 10.30 -26.39 -14.09
N GLY A 601 11.55 -26.86 -14.02
CA GLY A 601 12.24 -27.47 -15.13
C GLY A 601 11.52 -28.72 -15.67
N ASN A 602 10.98 -29.58 -14.83
CA ASN A 602 10.17 -30.72 -15.25
C ASN A 602 8.86 -30.30 -15.95
N ILE A 603 8.24 -29.21 -15.53
CA ILE A 603 7.06 -28.65 -16.22
C ILE A 603 7.46 -28.17 -17.62
N LEU A 604 8.57 -27.46 -17.75
CA LEU A 604 9.06 -26.92 -19.02
C LEU A 604 9.46 -28.03 -20.00
N LEU A 605 10.13 -29.10 -19.52
CA LEU A 605 10.44 -30.26 -20.37
C LEU A 605 9.18 -30.96 -20.91
N ALA A 606 8.10 -30.96 -20.13
CA ALA A 606 6.83 -31.56 -20.54
C ALA A 606 5.96 -30.62 -21.43
N ASN A 607 6.19 -29.32 -21.38
CA ASN A 607 5.34 -28.31 -22.00
C ASN A 607 6.20 -27.26 -22.72
N PRO A 608 6.36 -27.36 -24.04
CA PRO A 608 7.04 -26.31 -24.83
C PRO A 608 6.30 -24.98 -24.71
N PRO A 609 6.99 -23.84 -24.94
CA PRO A 609 6.35 -22.53 -24.86
C PRO A 609 5.23 -22.39 -25.89
N VAL A 610 4.16 -21.67 -25.51
CA VAL A 610 3.07 -21.31 -26.44
C VAL A 610 3.49 -20.11 -27.28
N ASN A 611 4.25 -19.18 -26.70
CA ASN A 611 4.84 -18.05 -27.42
C ASN A 611 6.08 -18.51 -28.21
N PRO A 612 6.05 -18.46 -29.57
CA PRO A 612 7.19 -18.91 -30.38
C PRO A 612 8.49 -18.14 -30.14
N ASN A 613 8.41 -16.91 -29.62
CA ASN A 613 9.60 -16.11 -29.31
C ASN A 613 10.39 -16.65 -28.12
N LEU A 614 9.83 -17.56 -27.35
CA LEU A 614 10.46 -18.23 -26.21
C LEU A 614 11.09 -19.57 -26.60
N GLU A 615 10.88 -20.05 -27.84
CA GLU A 615 11.54 -21.26 -28.36
C GLU A 615 13.05 -21.04 -28.50
N ARG A 616 13.83 -21.98 -28.00
CA ARG A 616 15.29 -21.96 -28.05
C ARG A 616 15.85 -23.30 -28.53
N GLU A 617 16.87 -23.22 -29.35
CA GLU A 617 17.66 -24.38 -29.76
C GLU A 617 18.36 -24.95 -28.51
N ASN A 618 18.32 -26.28 -28.32
CA ASN A 618 18.92 -27.01 -27.20
C ASN A 618 18.30 -26.75 -25.81
N ALA A 619 17.17 -26.04 -25.67
CA ALA A 619 16.54 -25.75 -24.37
C ALA A 619 16.32 -26.99 -23.51
N GLN A 620 15.92 -28.15 -24.10
CA GLN A 620 15.71 -29.39 -23.34
C GLN A 620 17.01 -29.95 -22.76
N GLU A 621 18.11 -29.85 -23.49
CA GLU A 621 19.44 -30.32 -23.00
C GLU A 621 19.92 -29.42 -21.86
N GLU A 622 19.79 -28.12 -22.00
CA GLU A 622 20.16 -27.12 -20.99
C GLU A 622 19.33 -27.27 -19.71
N ILE A 623 18.01 -27.42 -19.83
CA ILE A 623 17.14 -27.66 -18.67
C ILE A 623 17.53 -28.97 -17.99
N THR A 624 17.73 -30.07 -18.75
CA THR A 624 18.10 -31.37 -18.19
C THR A 624 19.44 -31.30 -17.45
N ALA A 625 20.44 -30.60 -17.99
CA ALA A 625 21.72 -30.39 -17.33
C ALA A 625 21.58 -29.61 -16.01
N SER A 626 20.76 -28.56 -16.00
CA SER A 626 20.48 -27.79 -14.78
C SER A 626 19.79 -28.64 -13.71
N LEU A 627 18.81 -29.46 -14.10
CA LEU A 627 18.12 -30.35 -13.16
C LEU A 627 19.07 -31.36 -12.49
N VAL A 628 20.04 -31.89 -13.22
CA VAL A 628 21.04 -32.80 -12.64
C VAL A 628 21.88 -32.12 -11.56
N LEU A 629 22.27 -30.85 -11.78
CA LEU A 629 23.03 -30.07 -10.80
C LEU A 629 22.19 -29.74 -9.58
N PHE A 630 20.96 -29.30 -9.78
CA PHE A 630 20.05 -28.93 -8.67
C PHE A 630 19.71 -30.14 -7.80
N GLU A 631 19.53 -31.31 -8.39
CA GLU A 631 19.30 -32.56 -7.65
C GLU A 631 20.52 -32.92 -6.77
N ASP A 632 21.75 -32.80 -7.31
CA ASP A 632 22.97 -33.07 -6.55
C ASP A 632 23.13 -32.08 -5.37
N TRP A 633 22.89 -30.77 -5.57
CA TRP A 633 22.97 -29.78 -4.50
C TRP A 633 21.91 -30.03 -3.43
N LEU A 634 20.69 -30.37 -3.87
CA LEU A 634 19.56 -30.63 -2.99
C LEU A 634 19.82 -31.84 -2.10
N GLN A 635 20.33 -32.93 -2.67
CA GLN A 635 20.59 -34.18 -1.91
C GLN A 635 21.63 -33.95 -0.83
N ARG A 636 22.71 -33.23 -1.11
CA ARG A 636 23.73 -32.86 -0.13
C ARG A 636 23.19 -31.95 0.96
N GLY A 637 22.62 -30.85 0.59
CA GLY A 637 22.15 -29.84 1.53
C GLY A 637 21.02 -30.32 2.43
N ARG A 638 20.06 -31.09 1.92
CA ARG A 638 18.95 -31.65 2.72
C ARG A 638 19.41 -32.58 3.84
N ALA A 639 20.35 -33.44 3.56
CA ALA A 639 20.91 -34.35 4.57
C ALA A 639 21.61 -33.58 5.70
N LEU A 640 22.35 -32.54 5.35
CA LEU A 640 23.14 -31.74 6.28
C LEU A 640 22.27 -30.80 7.15
N TYR A 641 21.25 -30.20 6.59
CA TYR A 641 20.45 -29.14 7.24
C TYR A 641 19.92 -29.57 8.61
N HIS A 642 19.29 -30.73 8.69
CA HIS A 642 18.73 -31.24 9.94
C HIS A 642 19.82 -31.58 10.94
N ASP A 643 20.83 -32.34 10.50
CA ASP A 643 21.89 -32.90 11.38
C ASP A 643 22.72 -31.77 12.04
N THR A 644 22.91 -30.64 11.36
CA THR A 644 23.74 -29.57 11.89
C THR A 644 22.96 -28.54 12.72
N LEU A 645 21.70 -28.30 12.38
CA LEU A 645 20.94 -27.21 12.98
C LEU A 645 19.98 -27.66 14.09
N TRP A 646 19.50 -28.89 14.08
CA TRP A 646 18.58 -29.36 15.11
C TRP A 646 19.26 -29.52 16.48
N ASN A 647 18.72 -28.82 17.51
CA ASN A 647 19.28 -28.87 18.86
C ASN A 647 18.52 -29.76 19.84
N GLY A 648 17.51 -30.51 19.36
CA GLY A 648 16.61 -31.33 20.18
C GLY A 648 15.25 -30.69 20.48
N GLN A 649 15.10 -29.40 20.25
CA GLN A 649 13.86 -28.66 20.53
C GLN A 649 13.47 -27.68 19.40
N TYR A 650 14.44 -27.05 18.78
CA TYR A 650 14.25 -26.09 17.67
C TYR A 650 15.49 -26.07 16.78
N TYR A 651 15.45 -25.39 15.64
CA TYR A 651 16.62 -25.21 14.77
C TYR A 651 17.45 -24.02 15.26
N ARG A 652 18.75 -24.23 15.45
CA ARG A 652 19.70 -23.17 15.81
C ARG A 652 19.63 -22.05 14.77
N LEU A 653 19.89 -20.85 15.22
CA LEU A 653 19.97 -19.68 14.34
C LEU A 653 20.91 -19.96 13.16
N ASP A 654 22.13 -20.43 13.48
CA ASP A 654 23.16 -20.80 12.52
C ASP A 654 24.19 -21.73 13.16
N THR A 655 25.22 -22.12 12.37
CA THR A 655 26.30 -23.00 12.82
C THR A 655 27.49 -22.25 13.39
N GLY A 656 27.63 -20.92 13.19
CA GLY A 656 28.86 -20.17 13.49
C GLY A 656 28.75 -19.18 14.63
N SER A 657 27.57 -18.61 14.90
CA SER A 657 27.39 -17.55 15.92
C SER A 657 27.43 -18.06 17.37
N GLY A 658 27.08 -19.31 17.59
CA GLY A 658 26.89 -19.86 18.93
C GLY A 658 25.69 -19.31 19.69
N SER A 659 24.74 -18.64 19.02
CA SER A 659 23.53 -18.09 19.59
C SER A 659 22.53 -19.17 20.01
N ASP A 660 21.92 -19.01 21.21
CA ASP A 660 20.83 -19.85 21.73
C ASP A 660 19.45 -19.27 21.46
N VAL A 661 19.34 -18.28 20.59
CA VAL A 661 18.09 -17.59 20.28
C VAL A 661 17.15 -18.54 19.51
N VAL A 662 15.89 -18.55 19.91
CA VAL A 662 14.78 -19.12 19.13
C VAL A 662 14.37 -18.06 18.10
N MET A 663 14.83 -18.21 16.87
CA MET A 663 14.39 -17.38 15.75
C MET A 663 12.96 -17.76 15.38
N ALA A 664 12.08 -16.79 15.27
CA ALA A 664 10.67 -17.06 15.00
C ALA A 664 10.45 -17.59 13.58
N ASP A 665 11.20 -17.11 12.60
CA ASP A 665 11.05 -17.48 11.18
C ASP A 665 12.09 -18.50 10.69
N GLN A 666 12.66 -19.28 11.59
CA GLN A 666 13.68 -20.28 11.30
C GLN A 666 13.26 -21.37 10.28
N LEU A 667 11.95 -21.57 10.09
CA LEU A 667 11.40 -22.57 9.17
C LEU A 667 10.63 -21.95 7.99
N SER A 668 10.99 -20.75 7.54
CA SER A 668 10.35 -20.10 6.39
C SER A 668 10.39 -20.97 5.12
N GLY A 669 11.50 -21.64 4.86
CA GLY A 669 11.61 -22.61 3.76
C GLY A 669 10.64 -23.79 3.90
N GLN A 670 10.49 -24.36 5.09
CA GLN A 670 9.50 -25.42 5.35
C GLN A 670 8.06 -24.95 5.17
N TYR A 671 7.75 -23.71 5.60
CA TYR A 671 6.45 -23.08 5.33
C TYR A 671 6.15 -23.04 3.83
N TYR A 672 7.12 -22.57 3.04
CA TYR A 672 6.97 -22.53 1.59
C TYR A 672 6.89 -23.91 0.94
N ALA A 673 7.63 -24.92 1.43
CA ALA A 673 7.50 -26.29 0.97
C ALA A 673 6.06 -26.79 1.13
N GLN A 674 5.46 -26.61 2.31
CA GLN A 674 4.06 -27.00 2.57
C GLN A 674 3.07 -26.16 1.76
N LEU A 675 3.30 -24.86 1.63
CA LEU A 675 2.49 -23.96 0.81
C LEU A 675 2.42 -24.40 -0.65
N LEU A 676 3.55 -24.80 -1.21
CA LEU A 676 3.71 -25.19 -2.61
C LEU A 676 3.45 -26.68 -2.89
N GLY A 677 3.21 -27.48 -1.85
CA GLY A 677 3.02 -28.93 -1.98
C GLY A 677 4.27 -29.65 -2.44
N LEU A 678 5.43 -29.17 -2.00
CA LEU A 678 6.75 -29.76 -2.22
C LEU A 678 7.09 -30.75 -1.10
N PRO A 679 8.12 -31.60 -1.28
CA PRO A 679 8.63 -32.44 -0.18
C PRO A 679 9.06 -31.56 1.00
N ASP A 680 8.77 -32.03 2.21
CA ASP A 680 9.15 -31.36 3.44
C ASP A 680 10.66 -31.15 3.54
N VAL A 681 11.11 -30.00 4.00
CA VAL A 681 12.52 -29.72 4.33
C VAL A 681 12.92 -30.54 5.56
N VAL A 682 12.04 -30.63 6.54
CA VAL A 682 12.22 -31.37 7.80
C VAL A 682 10.94 -32.12 8.15
N GLU A 683 11.08 -33.24 8.86
CA GLU A 683 9.94 -34.08 9.24
C GLU A 683 8.91 -33.34 10.11
N SER A 684 7.64 -33.68 9.94
CA SER A 684 6.52 -33.00 10.60
C SER A 684 6.59 -32.97 12.13
N GLN A 685 7.23 -33.95 12.76
CA GLN A 685 7.43 -33.94 14.22
C GLN A 685 8.34 -32.79 14.68
N TYR A 686 9.38 -32.48 13.92
CA TYR A 686 10.31 -31.38 14.22
C TYR A 686 9.64 -30.03 13.94
N VAL A 687 8.83 -29.94 12.88
CA VAL A 687 8.02 -28.73 12.58
C VAL A 687 7.11 -28.39 13.78
N LYS A 688 6.36 -29.38 14.28
CA LYS A 688 5.45 -29.16 15.42
C LYS A 688 6.18 -28.75 16.69
N THR A 689 7.29 -29.42 17.01
CA THR A 689 8.10 -29.08 18.18
C THR A 689 8.66 -27.67 18.09
N THR A 690 9.16 -27.29 16.92
CA THR A 690 9.69 -25.95 16.65
C THR A 690 8.60 -24.86 16.77
N LEU A 691 7.43 -25.07 16.14
CA LEU A 691 6.32 -24.12 16.22
C LEU A 691 5.80 -23.95 17.66
N GLN A 692 5.75 -25.04 18.43
CA GLN A 692 5.40 -24.97 19.85
C GLN A 692 6.45 -24.16 20.65
N THR A 693 7.73 -24.35 20.33
CA THR A 693 8.83 -23.59 20.98
C THR A 693 8.75 -22.10 20.60
N ILE A 694 8.52 -21.78 19.34
CA ILE A 694 8.34 -20.39 18.89
C ILE A 694 7.14 -19.75 19.62
N TYR A 695 6.01 -20.42 19.65
CA TYR A 695 4.82 -19.92 20.34
C TYR A 695 5.07 -19.71 21.84
N GLN A 696 5.75 -20.66 22.51
CA GLN A 696 6.06 -20.53 23.93
C GLN A 696 7.09 -19.43 24.20
N SER A 697 8.20 -19.41 23.47
CA SER A 697 9.34 -18.52 23.74
C SER A 697 9.11 -17.11 23.17
N CYS A 698 8.81 -17.01 21.87
CA CYS A 698 8.75 -15.73 21.18
C CYS A 698 7.40 -15.00 21.36
N TYR A 699 6.35 -15.70 21.77
CA TYR A 699 5.05 -15.09 22.07
C TYR A 699 4.73 -15.09 23.55
N LEU A 700 4.48 -16.28 24.17
CA LEU A 700 3.98 -16.32 25.55
C LEU A 700 5.00 -15.81 26.57
N ASN A 701 6.26 -16.20 26.45
CA ASN A 701 7.32 -15.75 27.36
C ASN A 701 7.77 -14.32 27.06
N PHE A 702 7.67 -13.86 25.80
CA PHE A 702 7.98 -12.47 25.41
C PHE A 702 6.84 -11.56 25.86
N HIS A 703 7.09 -10.80 26.94
CA HIS A 703 6.14 -9.85 27.54
C HIS A 703 4.72 -10.40 27.74
N GLY A 704 4.58 -11.71 27.99
CA GLY A 704 3.29 -12.35 28.25
C GLY A 704 2.34 -12.40 27.06
N GLY A 705 2.85 -12.43 25.84
CA GLY A 705 2.06 -12.48 24.61
C GLY A 705 1.35 -11.17 24.23
N LYS A 706 1.77 -10.05 24.82
CA LYS A 706 1.04 -8.76 24.70
C LYS A 706 1.23 -8.09 23.34
N PHE A 707 2.35 -8.30 22.64
CA PHE A 707 2.71 -7.52 21.45
C PHE A 707 2.65 -8.31 20.14
N GLY A 708 2.78 -9.63 20.19
CA GLY A 708 2.96 -10.54 19.08
C GLY A 708 4.21 -11.39 19.23
N ILE A 709 4.61 -12.13 18.20
CA ILE A 709 5.82 -12.93 18.16
C ILE A 709 7.02 -12.02 17.91
N ALA A 710 7.99 -11.97 18.85
CA ALA A 710 9.28 -11.34 18.63
C ALA A 710 10.11 -12.14 17.61
N ASN A 711 10.92 -11.46 16.79
CA ASN A 711 11.73 -12.14 15.77
C ASN A 711 12.70 -13.16 16.37
N GLY A 712 13.24 -12.92 17.59
CA GLY A 712 14.10 -13.87 18.27
C GLY A 712 14.39 -13.53 19.72
N VAL A 713 14.21 -14.52 20.58
CA VAL A 713 14.48 -14.42 22.02
C VAL A 713 15.09 -15.73 22.50
N LYS A 714 15.70 -15.76 23.70
CA LYS A 714 16.07 -16.99 24.36
C LYS A 714 14.84 -17.84 24.68
N PRO A 715 14.99 -19.16 24.95
CA PRO A 715 13.85 -20.04 25.27
C PRO A 715 12.95 -19.54 26.41
N ASP A 716 13.48 -18.77 27.35
CA ASP A 716 12.74 -18.15 28.46
C ASP A 716 12.06 -16.82 28.11
N GLY A 717 12.18 -16.36 26.88
CA GLY A 717 11.61 -15.09 26.39
C GLY A 717 12.49 -13.86 26.64
N SER A 718 13.68 -14.04 27.21
CA SER A 718 14.61 -12.95 27.47
C SER A 718 15.44 -12.58 26.22
N ALA A 719 15.93 -11.36 26.19
CA ALA A 719 16.85 -10.90 25.15
C ALA A 719 18.21 -11.63 25.24
N GLU A 720 18.85 -11.90 24.11
CA GLU A 720 20.25 -12.31 24.08
C GLU A 720 21.18 -11.15 24.43
N LYS A 721 20.87 -9.97 23.84
CA LYS A 721 21.54 -8.70 24.16
C LYS A 721 20.48 -7.64 24.46
N GLU A 722 20.67 -6.86 25.51
CA GLU A 722 19.65 -5.90 26.01
C GLU A 722 19.26 -4.83 24.98
N ASN A 723 20.13 -4.49 24.05
CA ASN A 723 19.93 -3.42 23.07
C ASN A 723 19.79 -3.94 21.62
N ASP A 724 19.50 -5.21 21.44
CA ASP A 724 19.22 -5.74 20.10
C ASP A 724 17.99 -5.04 19.50
N THR A 725 18.09 -4.72 18.21
CA THR A 725 17.00 -4.07 17.47
C THR A 725 16.07 -5.13 16.90
N HIS A 726 16.44 -5.74 15.79
CA HIS A 726 15.57 -6.63 15.02
C HIS A 726 15.13 -7.90 15.78
N PRO A 727 15.96 -8.57 16.62
CA PRO A 727 15.49 -9.71 17.38
C PRO A 727 14.33 -9.43 18.31
N LEU A 728 14.31 -8.26 18.98
CA LEU A 728 13.29 -7.89 19.96
C LEU A 728 12.09 -7.14 19.37
N GLU A 729 12.04 -6.95 18.08
CA GLU A 729 10.91 -6.37 17.38
C GLU A 729 9.86 -7.44 17.01
N VAL A 730 8.61 -7.02 16.98
CA VAL A 730 7.48 -7.77 16.43
C VAL A 730 7.27 -7.26 15.01
N TRP A 731 7.70 -8.01 14.00
CA TRP A 731 7.48 -7.63 12.61
C TRP A 731 6.11 -8.12 12.14
N THR A 732 5.25 -7.16 11.80
CA THR A 732 3.82 -7.40 11.58
C THR A 732 3.57 -8.43 10.47
N GLY A 733 4.19 -8.28 9.32
CA GLY A 733 3.98 -9.19 8.19
C GLY A 733 4.64 -10.56 8.37
N ILE A 734 5.78 -10.65 9.06
CA ILE A 734 6.40 -11.94 9.42
C ILE A 734 5.50 -12.70 10.39
N ASN A 735 4.92 -12.02 11.38
CA ASN A 735 3.93 -12.63 12.27
C ASN A 735 2.78 -13.26 11.47
N PHE A 736 2.25 -12.58 10.45
CA PHE A 736 1.18 -13.12 9.60
C PHE A 736 1.63 -14.36 8.81
N GLY A 737 2.88 -14.40 8.33
CA GLY A 737 3.48 -15.57 7.69
C GLY A 737 3.61 -16.78 8.65
N ILE A 738 4.14 -16.53 9.85
CA ILE A 738 4.27 -17.57 10.90
C ILE A 738 2.88 -18.09 11.30
N VAL A 739 1.89 -17.21 11.45
CA VAL A 739 0.51 -17.61 11.75
C VAL A 739 -0.07 -18.50 10.66
N ALA A 740 0.14 -18.17 9.39
CA ALA A 740 -0.29 -19.02 8.28
C ALA A 740 0.37 -20.41 8.35
N PHE A 741 1.65 -20.46 8.70
CA PHE A 741 2.38 -21.73 8.89
C PHE A 741 1.85 -22.54 10.10
N MET A 742 1.56 -21.88 11.22
CA MET A 742 0.92 -22.50 12.38
C MET A 742 -0.43 -23.13 12.03
N ILE A 743 -1.26 -22.43 11.26
CA ILE A 743 -2.57 -22.92 10.79
C ILE A 743 -2.41 -24.18 9.93
N LEU A 744 -1.47 -24.21 8.99
CA LEU A 744 -1.18 -25.36 8.14
C LEU A 744 -0.72 -26.58 8.95
N ASN A 745 -0.17 -26.39 10.15
CA ASN A 745 0.32 -27.44 11.04
C ASN A 745 -0.63 -27.76 12.21
N GLY A 746 -1.90 -27.32 12.13
CA GLY A 746 -2.95 -27.64 13.10
C GLY A 746 -2.95 -26.78 14.37
N MET A 747 -2.14 -25.71 14.45
CA MET A 747 -2.10 -24.74 15.55
C MET A 747 -2.94 -23.50 15.20
N LYS A 748 -4.20 -23.74 14.78
CA LYS A 748 -5.08 -22.68 14.30
C LYS A 748 -5.45 -21.69 15.39
N GLU A 749 -5.80 -22.17 16.57
CA GLU A 749 -6.27 -21.33 17.68
C GLU A 749 -5.13 -20.40 18.16
N GLU A 750 -3.94 -20.98 18.37
CA GLU A 750 -2.74 -20.27 18.77
C GLU A 750 -2.32 -19.25 17.71
N GLY A 751 -2.34 -19.64 16.43
CA GLY A 751 -2.02 -18.74 15.34
C GLY A 751 -2.98 -17.55 15.25
N LEU A 752 -4.28 -17.81 15.33
CA LEU A 752 -5.28 -16.72 15.30
C LEU A 752 -5.14 -15.78 16.51
N GLN A 753 -4.81 -16.31 17.70
CA GLN A 753 -4.54 -15.49 18.88
C GLN A 753 -3.36 -14.52 18.65
N VAL A 754 -2.27 -15.01 18.09
CA VAL A 754 -1.11 -14.17 17.73
C VAL A 754 -1.51 -13.07 16.75
N ALA A 755 -2.19 -13.43 15.65
CA ALA A 755 -2.61 -12.47 14.64
C ALA A 755 -3.57 -11.41 15.19
N GLU A 756 -4.54 -11.81 16.04
CA GLU A 756 -5.44 -10.88 16.72
C GLU A 756 -4.67 -9.90 17.59
N THR A 757 -3.67 -10.38 18.33
CA THR A 757 -2.81 -9.51 19.14
C THR A 757 -2.12 -8.45 18.28
N VAL A 758 -1.52 -8.82 17.16
CA VAL A 758 -0.83 -7.88 16.26
C VAL A 758 -1.83 -6.89 15.65
N VAL A 759 -2.98 -7.36 15.18
CA VAL A 759 -4.02 -6.48 14.62
C VAL A 759 -4.52 -5.48 15.66
N ASN A 760 -4.75 -5.91 16.90
CA ASN A 760 -5.15 -5.01 17.98
C ASN A 760 -4.06 -3.99 18.31
N GLN A 761 -2.76 -4.37 18.26
CA GLN A 761 -1.67 -3.39 18.41
C GLN A 761 -1.74 -2.28 17.35
N ILE A 762 -2.11 -2.61 16.12
CA ILE A 762 -2.24 -1.66 15.02
C ILE A 762 -3.45 -0.73 15.25
N TYR A 763 -4.62 -1.30 15.45
CA TYR A 763 -5.88 -0.54 15.41
C TYR A 763 -6.22 0.17 16.73
N ASP A 764 -5.67 -0.27 17.86
CA ASP A 764 -5.92 0.34 19.17
C ASP A 764 -4.89 1.42 19.55
N ASN A 765 -3.78 1.54 18.80
CA ASN A 765 -2.68 2.44 19.16
C ASN A 765 -2.35 3.50 18.10
N GLY A 766 -3.29 3.81 17.18
CA GLY A 766 -3.14 4.86 16.20
C GLY A 766 -2.23 4.49 15.01
N LEU A 767 -2.13 3.19 14.68
CA LEU A 767 -1.37 2.68 13.54
C LEU A 767 -2.27 2.25 12.36
N GLN A 768 -3.58 2.45 12.43
CA GLN A 768 -4.50 2.16 11.34
C GLN A 768 -4.13 2.97 10.08
N PHE A 769 -4.16 2.33 8.92
CA PHE A 769 -3.77 2.88 7.62
C PHE A 769 -2.34 3.45 7.57
N ARG A 770 -1.49 3.02 8.50
CA ARG A 770 -0.05 3.24 8.53
C ARG A 770 0.70 2.08 9.19
N THR A 771 0.23 0.87 8.96
CA THR A 771 0.78 -0.35 9.56
C THR A 771 2.29 -0.42 9.36
N PRO A 772 3.07 -0.55 10.47
CA PRO A 772 4.52 -0.51 10.40
C PRO A 772 5.13 -1.87 10.09
N GLU A 773 6.40 -1.87 9.71
CA GLU A 773 7.22 -3.07 9.71
C GLU A 773 7.27 -3.68 11.12
N ALA A 774 7.68 -2.86 12.09
CA ALA A 774 8.02 -3.30 13.43
C ALA A 774 7.26 -2.54 14.52
N ILE A 775 6.79 -3.30 15.50
CA ILE A 775 6.26 -2.81 16.78
C ILE A 775 7.24 -3.25 17.87
N THR A 776 7.46 -2.40 18.87
CA THR A 776 8.34 -2.71 20.00
C THR A 776 7.56 -2.85 21.30
N ALA A 777 8.13 -3.56 22.27
CA ALA A 777 7.55 -3.72 23.60
C ALA A 777 7.58 -2.44 24.49
N VAL A 778 8.08 -1.32 23.94
CA VAL A 778 8.06 -0.01 24.60
C VAL A 778 7.09 0.99 23.94
N ASN A 779 6.09 0.47 23.23
CA ASN A 779 5.04 1.23 22.57
C ASN A 779 5.54 2.21 21.50
N THR A 780 6.56 1.78 20.74
CA THR A 780 7.06 2.49 19.56
C THR A 780 6.93 1.62 18.32
N PHE A 781 7.08 2.24 17.15
CA PHE A 781 7.09 1.54 15.87
C PHE A 781 8.28 2.01 15.00
N ARG A 782 8.57 1.25 13.95
CA ARG A 782 9.55 1.57 12.93
C ARG A 782 8.96 1.32 11.55
N ALA A 783 9.25 2.21 10.59
CA ALA A 783 8.89 2.10 9.19
C ALA A 783 7.38 1.90 8.96
N SER A 784 6.60 2.99 8.96
CA SER A 784 5.16 2.96 8.68
C SER A 784 4.84 2.75 7.20
N HIS A 785 3.60 2.37 6.89
CA HIS A 785 3.12 2.04 5.55
C HIS A 785 3.92 0.92 4.87
N TYR A 786 4.20 -0.13 5.61
CA TYR A 786 5.13 -1.18 5.19
C TYR A 786 4.45 -2.27 4.36
N LEU A 787 5.02 -2.57 3.18
CA LEU A 787 4.49 -3.52 2.20
C LEU A 787 4.18 -4.91 2.78
N ARG A 788 5.00 -5.39 3.73
CA ARG A 788 4.87 -6.72 4.35
C ARG A 788 3.55 -6.91 5.10
N ALA A 789 2.83 -5.83 5.49
CA ALA A 789 1.53 -5.91 6.14
C ALA A 789 0.45 -6.61 5.29
N LEU A 790 0.56 -6.56 3.96
CA LEU A 790 -0.27 -7.33 3.03
C LEU A 790 -0.16 -8.86 3.22
N GLY A 791 0.82 -9.32 3.98
CA GLY A 791 1.01 -10.72 4.39
C GLY A 791 -0.14 -11.33 5.20
N ILE A 792 -1.05 -10.52 5.73
CA ILE A 792 -2.29 -11.00 6.36
C ILE A 792 -3.11 -11.90 5.42
N TRP A 793 -2.98 -11.72 4.10
CA TRP A 793 -3.64 -12.56 3.09
C TRP A 793 -3.06 -13.98 3.01
N ALA A 794 -1.87 -14.24 3.60
CA ALA A 794 -1.36 -15.61 3.79
C ALA A 794 -2.23 -16.38 4.79
N ILE A 795 -2.72 -15.70 5.84
CA ILE A 795 -3.67 -16.29 6.82
C ILE A 795 -4.97 -16.70 6.12
N TYR A 796 -5.52 -15.80 5.28
CA TYR A 796 -6.69 -16.12 4.48
C TYR A 796 -6.44 -17.36 3.59
N HIS A 797 -5.30 -17.40 2.92
CA HIS A 797 -4.92 -18.56 2.10
C HIS A 797 -4.85 -19.86 2.92
N ALA A 798 -4.16 -19.84 4.07
CA ALA A 798 -4.00 -21.02 4.94
C ALA A 798 -5.35 -21.53 5.50
N LEU A 799 -6.27 -20.64 5.84
CA LEU A 799 -7.61 -21.00 6.33
C LEU A 799 -8.50 -21.60 5.23
N ASN A 800 -8.16 -21.44 3.95
CA ASN A 800 -8.91 -21.96 2.81
C ASN A 800 -8.26 -23.19 2.16
N LYS A 801 -7.06 -23.55 2.57
CA LYS A 801 -6.36 -24.75 2.12
C LYS A 801 -6.82 -25.99 2.93
#